data_ba698d19345d9f0fa1b97d7f2245775e
#
_entry.id   ba698d19345d9f0fa1b97d7f2245775e
#
_cell.length_a   1.000
_cell.length_b   1.000
_cell.length_c   1.000
_cell.angle_alpha   90.00
_cell.angle_beta   90.00
_cell.angle_gamma   90.00
#
_symmetry.space_group_name_H-M   'P 1'
#
loop_
_entity.id
_entity.type
_entity.pdbx_description
1 polymer ?
#
loop_
_entity_poly.entity_id
_entity_poly.type
_entity_poly.pdbx_seq_one_letter_code
_entity_poly.pdbx_strand_id
1 'polypeptide(L)'
;MAKYLLIDGNSLTYRAFFALPSDMATSSGQVTNAVFGFVSMLTNVLKDQEPDGVLVAFDRPEPTFRHEAEPEYKAQRESSPEELKQQMVIVREVLTALGVHHVELAGWEADDILATAATELAARDDEAIIVTGDRDSYQLVADPHIRVMYNKRGVSDYALYDEAGILERTGVTPALYVEYAALRGDPSDNLPGVPGVGEKTAAKLINSYGGVEGILAAIDEQTPKLRANLSGSADRVRRNLDLMELRRDAPIGDLEADTLRITPDRAEVDRLFDVLEFAQLRTRILSAIAAEEPETSDTEALRDGDSLIEPAVSRAASVDEVVSLIQGTDVLDIAAAWSGDAGRSSLEGVAMVSGSGDDVLWVESALLNDLGVLGALSQHGCVRSHQSKELIRSLLKVGGDLPGLAFDVGVAAYLIDPVYAKLTVADLLERFAQRVLDDNLTSGTPSGQLALDGGRHDAEAAGVALAVRELAGPLTSGVDDSGVAALFNDTEVPLIRVLARMEHIGIAVDRVALEEIGRDLHDRVDALARELRTVADSPDLNLNSPTQLRALLYDEHGLSPAGVRKTKSGYSTDAATLEKLRDLWPEFIEPLLRHRELDKLRGTYGEGLLSEVAADDRIHASFNQTVARTGRLSSDRPNLHNIPVRSDEGRVFRTAFVPADGCQLLVADYNQIELRCIAHLAADPGLLEAFNDGIDIHNATAARVFGVDAGEVSLDQRSKAKMVSYGLAYGMEAYGLGQRLGIPTDEAAVILHSYFEAFPAVQAYMDRAVAEARTKGYTETLFGRRRSIPELLDSNWRVRQAGERQAMNAAIQGLAADVFKIALVDVDRALTEGGFASRIVLQVHDEIIVEVPEAEHDDVGELVTGLMRSAVELDLPLEVNVAWGSTWADAKG
;
A
#
# COMPACT_ATOMS: atom_id res chain seq x y z
N MET A 1 -2.57 38.26 -18.33
CA MET A 1 -3.33 37.15 -18.90
C MET A 1 -3.07 36.01 -17.92
N ALA A 2 -3.99 35.81 -16.99
CA ALA A 2 -3.90 34.68 -16.06
C ALA A 2 -4.29 33.38 -16.78
N LYS A 3 -3.77 32.24 -16.31
CA LYS A 3 -4.00 30.93 -16.91
C LYS A 3 -4.80 30.04 -15.96
N TYR A 4 -5.92 29.51 -16.42
CA TYR A 4 -6.79 28.67 -15.64
C TYR A 4 -6.97 27.28 -16.23
N LEU A 5 -6.98 26.25 -15.37
CA LEU A 5 -7.33 24.89 -15.75
C LEU A 5 -8.81 24.64 -15.45
N LEU A 6 -9.52 24.15 -16.44
CA LEU A 6 -10.92 23.77 -16.36
C LEU A 6 -11.03 22.26 -16.59
N ILE A 7 -11.31 21.50 -15.55
CA ILE A 7 -11.17 20.03 -15.56
C ILE A 7 -12.53 19.35 -15.55
N ASP A 8 -12.74 18.43 -16.48
CA ASP A 8 -13.86 17.49 -16.46
C ASP A 8 -13.60 16.38 -15.45
N GLY A 9 -14.19 16.53 -14.27
CA GLY A 9 -13.98 15.60 -13.14
C GLY A 9 -14.50 14.20 -13.42
N ASN A 10 -15.62 14.08 -14.11
CA ASN A 10 -16.19 12.78 -14.48
C ASN A 10 -15.30 12.06 -15.48
N SER A 11 -14.92 12.72 -16.58
CA SER A 11 -14.11 12.14 -17.64
C SER A 11 -12.76 11.64 -17.11
N LEU A 12 -12.08 12.44 -16.27
CA LEU A 12 -10.79 12.06 -15.69
C LEU A 12 -10.93 10.90 -14.69
N THR A 13 -11.95 10.94 -13.83
CA THR A 13 -12.17 9.86 -12.84
C THR A 13 -12.53 8.54 -13.50
N TYR A 14 -13.41 8.57 -14.53
CA TYR A 14 -13.74 7.41 -15.33
C TYR A 14 -12.51 6.81 -15.99
N ARG A 15 -11.70 7.66 -16.62
CA ARG A 15 -10.47 7.23 -17.28
C ARG A 15 -9.48 6.60 -16.31
N ALA A 16 -9.27 7.20 -15.16
CA ALA A 16 -8.41 6.66 -14.11
C ALA A 16 -8.88 5.27 -13.66
N PHE A 17 -10.18 5.10 -13.42
CA PHE A 17 -10.78 3.84 -13.01
C PHE A 17 -10.52 2.69 -13.97
N PHE A 18 -10.64 2.95 -15.29
CA PHE A 18 -10.46 1.92 -16.31
C PHE A 18 -9.02 1.77 -16.80
N ALA A 19 -8.13 2.73 -16.52
CA ALA A 19 -6.72 2.67 -16.93
C ALA A 19 -5.83 1.97 -15.90
N LEU A 20 -6.19 2.00 -14.63
CA LEU A 20 -5.42 1.43 -13.54
C LEU A 20 -6.04 0.11 -13.04
N PRO A 21 -5.23 -0.81 -12.47
CA PRO A 21 -5.71 -2.08 -11.95
C PRO A 21 -6.79 -1.90 -10.88
N SER A 22 -7.87 -2.69 -10.96
CA SER A 22 -8.99 -2.64 -10.00
C SER A 22 -8.68 -3.28 -8.66
N ASP A 23 -7.54 -3.95 -8.52
CA ASP A 23 -7.00 -4.51 -7.29
C ASP A 23 -6.15 -3.50 -6.49
N MET A 24 -5.95 -2.29 -7.03
CA MET A 24 -5.35 -1.18 -6.29
C MET A 24 -6.32 -0.74 -5.19
N ALA A 25 -6.02 -1.13 -3.96
CA ALA A 25 -6.84 -0.86 -2.80
C ALA A 25 -5.96 -0.55 -1.58
N THR A 26 -6.52 0.17 -0.60
CA THR A 26 -5.88 0.35 0.70
C THR A 26 -5.76 -0.99 1.43
N SER A 27 -4.94 -1.03 2.48
CA SER A 27 -4.84 -2.21 3.37
C SER A 27 -6.17 -2.61 4.01
N SER A 28 -7.14 -1.68 4.09
CA SER A 28 -8.51 -1.92 4.53
C SER A 28 -9.43 -2.50 3.45
N GLY A 29 -8.95 -2.61 2.20
CA GLY A 29 -9.70 -3.17 1.06
C GLY A 29 -10.56 -2.14 0.30
N GLN A 30 -10.40 -0.85 0.56
CA GLN A 30 -11.05 0.19 -0.23
C GLN A 30 -10.35 0.35 -1.58
N VAL A 31 -11.09 0.16 -2.67
CA VAL A 31 -10.56 0.36 -4.02
C VAL A 31 -10.27 1.85 -4.24
N THR A 32 -9.06 2.18 -4.70
CA THR A 32 -8.54 3.55 -4.79
C THR A 32 -7.94 3.91 -6.14
N ASN A 33 -7.99 3.01 -7.12
CA ASN A 33 -7.38 3.19 -8.43
C ASN A 33 -7.86 4.47 -9.17
N ALA A 34 -9.15 4.81 -9.09
CA ALA A 34 -9.68 6.03 -9.71
C ALA A 34 -9.17 7.30 -9.01
N VAL A 35 -9.17 7.30 -7.66
CA VAL A 35 -8.68 8.43 -6.86
C VAL A 35 -7.19 8.66 -7.12
N PHE A 36 -6.39 7.59 -7.04
CA PHE A 36 -4.95 7.65 -7.32
C PHE A 36 -4.65 8.19 -8.72
N GLY A 37 -5.37 7.67 -9.73
CA GLY A 37 -5.19 8.10 -11.11
C GLY A 37 -5.63 9.54 -11.34
N PHE A 38 -6.76 9.95 -10.77
CA PHE A 38 -7.24 11.33 -10.83
C PHE A 38 -6.24 12.32 -10.23
N VAL A 39 -5.79 12.08 -9.00
CA VAL A 39 -4.81 12.95 -8.31
C VAL A 39 -3.47 12.95 -9.05
N SER A 40 -3.04 11.81 -9.61
CA SER A 40 -1.82 11.74 -10.42
C SER A 40 -1.94 12.57 -11.71
N MET A 41 -3.09 12.51 -12.40
CA MET A 41 -3.37 13.34 -13.58
C MET A 41 -3.39 14.82 -13.21
N LEU A 42 -4.10 15.20 -12.15
CA LEU A 42 -4.13 16.57 -11.64
C LEU A 42 -2.71 17.08 -11.33
N THR A 43 -1.91 16.30 -10.62
CA THR A 43 -0.51 16.65 -10.29
C THR A 43 0.32 16.92 -11.53
N ASN A 44 0.22 16.06 -12.55
CA ASN A 44 0.99 16.22 -13.79
C ASN A 44 0.56 17.47 -14.56
N VAL A 45 -0.77 17.70 -14.69
CA VAL A 45 -1.29 18.86 -15.40
C VAL A 45 -0.94 20.18 -14.68
N LEU A 46 -0.97 20.19 -13.33
CA LEU A 46 -0.52 21.35 -12.54
C LEU A 46 0.96 21.66 -12.80
N LYS A 47 1.84 20.66 -12.79
CA LYS A 47 3.27 20.83 -13.06
C LYS A 47 3.58 21.27 -14.49
N ASP A 48 2.85 20.73 -15.47
CA ASP A 48 3.13 20.99 -16.88
C ASP A 48 2.57 22.36 -17.34
N GLN A 49 1.49 22.82 -16.71
CA GLN A 49 0.81 24.05 -17.14
C GLN A 49 1.01 25.23 -16.21
N GLU A 50 1.39 25.01 -14.94
CA GLU A 50 1.60 26.07 -13.94
C GLU A 50 0.45 27.11 -13.97
N PRO A 51 -0.80 26.74 -13.61
CA PRO A 51 -1.96 27.63 -13.72
C PRO A 51 -2.09 28.55 -12.49
N ASP A 52 -2.66 29.74 -12.69
CA ASP A 52 -3.04 30.67 -11.63
C ASP A 52 -4.27 30.19 -10.82
N GLY A 53 -5.05 29.22 -11.36
CA GLY A 53 -6.19 28.68 -10.66
C GLY A 53 -6.83 27.49 -11.40
N VAL A 54 -7.69 26.75 -10.67
CA VAL A 54 -8.32 25.51 -11.15
C VAL A 54 -9.80 25.47 -10.83
N LEU A 55 -10.62 25.04 -11.79
CA LEU A 55 -12.01 24.67 -11.63
C LEU A 55 -12.23 23.22 -12.07
N VAL A 56 -12.90 22.42 -11.24
CA VAL A 56 -13.31 21.05 -11.62
C VAL A 56 -14.84 20.99 -11.72
N ALA A 57 -15.38 20.53 -12.85
CA ALA A 57 -16.82 20.36 -13.03
C ALA A 57 -17.22 18.88 -12.93
N PHE A 58 -18.37 18.62 -12.31
CA PHE A 58 -18.95 17.29 -12.21
C PHE A 58 -20.40 17.24 -12.70
N ASP A 59 -20.78 16.12 -13.32
CA ASP A 59 -22.17 15.82 -13.64
C ASP A 59 -22.96 15.42 -12.38
N ARG A 60 -24.23 15.74 -12.39
CA ARG A 60 -25.19 15.26 -11.41
C ARG A 60 -26.08 14.15 -11.98
N PRO A 61 -26.65 13.29 -11.12
CA PRO A 61 -27.49 12.17 -11.58
C PRO A 61 -28.89 12.60 -12.09
N GLU A 62 -29.28 13.85 -11.85
CA GLU A 62 -30.58 14.36 -12.29
C GLU A 62 -30.61 14.56 -13.81
N PRO A 63 -31.77 14.37 -14.50
CA PRO A 63 -31.91 14.65 -15.93
C PRO A 63 -31.56 16.10 -16.27
N THR A 64 -30.89 16.27 -17.42
CA THR A 64 -30.57 17.60 -17.97
C THR A 64 -31.59 18.00 -19.04
N PHE A 65 -31.53 19.24 -19.53
CA PHE A 65 -32.37 19.73 -20.62
C PHE A 65 -32.24 18.85 -21.88
N ARG A 66 -31.09 18.17 -22.11
CA ARG A 66 -30.90 17.26 -23.23
C ARG A 66 -31.77 16.00 -23.10
N HIS A 67 -31.89 15.46 -21.87
CA HIS A 67 -32.79 14.33 -21.60
C HIS A 67 -34.28 14.71 -21.75
N GLU A 68 -34.64 15.98 -21.44
CA GLU A 68 -36.00 16.48 -21.64
C GLU A 68 -36.33 16.64 -23.15
N ALA A 69 -35.34 17.10 -23.96
CA ALA A 69 -35.50 17.28 -25.39
C ALA A 69 -35.46 15.96 -26.18
N GLU A 70 -34.65 15.00 -25.75
CA GLU A 70 -34.49 13.68 -26.37
C GLU A 70 -34.37 12.59 -25.32
N PRO A 71 -35.47 11.87 -24.99
CA PRO A 71 -35.45 10.84 -23.94
C PRO A 71 -34.48 9.66 -24.20
N GLU A 72 -34.08 9.48 -25.46
CA GLU A 72 -33.10 8.46 -25.83
C GLU A 72 -31.63 8.92 -25.69
N TYR A 73 -31.39 10.18 -25.32
CA TYR A 73 -30.05 10.74 -25.09
C TYR A 73 -29.35 9.98 -23.97
N LYS A 74 -28.15 9.46 -24.26
CA LYS A 74 -27.34 8.64 -23.33
C LYS A 74 -28.03 7.40 -22.74
N ALA A 75 -29.24 7.00 -23.26
CA ALA A 75 -30.01 5.87 -22.69
C ALA A 75 -29.31 4.51 -22.78
N GLN A 76 -28.31 4.36 -23.63
CA GLN A 76 -27.52 3.16 -23.78
C GLN A 76 -26.33 3.08 -22.80
N ARG A 77 -26.06 4.16 -22.03
CA ARG A 77 -24.98 4.16 -21.04
C ARG A 77 -25.33 3.21 -19.89
N GLU A 78 -24.48 2.22 -19.66
CA GLU A 78 -24.61 1.37 -18.47
C GLU A 78 -24.38 2.20 -17.19
N SER A 79 -25.07 1.83 -16.12
CA SER A 79 -24.82 2.46 -14.81
C SER A 79 -23.37 2.23 -14.37
N SER A 80 -22.73 3.26 -13.85
CA SER A 80 -21.39 3.20 -13.32
C SER A 80 -21.25 2.11 -12.26
N PRO A 81 -20.12 1.35 -12.23
CA PRO A 81 -19.82 0.42 -11.16
C PRO A 81 -19.93 1.08 -9.78
N GLU A 82 -20.35 0.34 -8.76
CA GLU A 82 -20.53 0.88 -7.42
C GLU A 82 -19.21 1.36 -6.81
N GLU A 83 -18.14 0.64 -7.11
CA GLU A 83 -16.77 1.00 -6.70
C GLU A 83 -16.32 2.34 -7.31
N LEU A 84 -16.76 2.66 -8.52
CA LEU A 84 -16.47 3.95 -9.14
C LEU A 84 -17.29 5.09 -8.51
N LYS A 85 -18.56 4.85 -8.20
CA LYS A 85 -19.40 5.86 -7.53
C LYS A 85 -18.86 6.23 -6.16
N GLN A 86 -18.35 5.25 -5.40
CA GLN A 86 -17.70 5.50 -4.12
C GLN A 86 -16.44 6.34 -4.28
N GLN A 87 -15.61 6.02 -5.26
CA GLN A 87 -14.39 6.78 -5.53
C GLN A 87 -14.66 8.20 -6.06
N MET A 88 -15.77 8.43 -6.77
CA MET A 88 -16.21 9.77 -7.16
C MET A 88 -16.50 10.68 -5.96
N VAL A 89 -17.01 10.12 -4.85
CA VAL A 89 -17.19 10.86 -3.59
C VAL A 89 -15.82 11.24 -3.01
N ILE A 90 -14.91 10.28 -2.93
CA ILE A 90 -13.55 10.50 -2.38
C ILE A 90 -12.77 11.52 -3.22
N VAL A 91 -12.91 11.51 -4.56
CA VAL A 91 -12.27 12.52 -5.42
C VAL A 91 -12.74 13.94 -5.03
N ARG A 92 -14.04 14.13 -4.75
CA ARG A 92 -14.54 15.44 -4.29
C ARG A 92 -14.02 15.80 -2.89
N GLU A 93 -13.91 14.84 -1.98
CA GLU A 93 -13.30 15.05 -0.67
C GLU A 93 -11.83 15.47 -0.79
N VAL A 94 -11.06 14.81 -1.67
CA VAL A 94 -9.67 15.18 -1.98
C VAL A 94 -9.58 16.59 -2.56
N LEU A 95 -10.46 16.96 -3.51
CA LEU A 95 -10.49 18.32 -4.08
C LEU A 95 -10.82 19.36 -3.00
N THR A 96 -11.76 19.05 -2.10
CA THR A 96 -12.11 19.92 -0.97
C THR A 96 -10.90 20.10 -0.03
N ALA A 97 -10.21 19.03 0.34
CA ALA A 97 -9.03 19.08 1.19
C ALA A 97 -7.87 19.86 0.54
N LEU A 98 -7.70 19.70 -0.80
CA LEU A 98 -6.72 20.47 -1.57
C LEU A 98 -7.12 21.93 -1.79
N GLY A 99 -8.34 22.32 -1.40
CA GLY A 99 -8.85 23.69 -1.65
C GLY A 99 -9.09 23.98 -3.13
N VAL A 100 -9.30 22.95 -3.95
CA VAL A 100 -9.61 23.08 -5.37
C VAL A 100 -11.10 23.35 -5.55
N HIS A 101 -11.44 24.47 -6.19
CA HIS A 101 -12.82 24.81 -6.47
C HIS A 101 -13.48 23.80 -7.41
N HIS A 102 -14.61 23.22 -6.98
CA HIS A 102 -15.34 22.26 -7.81
C HIS A 102 -16.84 22.57 -7.79
N VAL A 103 -17.50 22.35 -8.93
CA VAL A 103 -18.89 22.75 -9.18
C VAL A 103 -19.67 21.60 -9.81
N GLU A 104 -20.90 21.42 -9.33
CA GLU A 104 -21.92 20.57 -9.94
C GLU A 104 -23.29 21.27 -9.91
N LEU A 105 -24.02 21.27 -11.02
CA LEU A 105 -25.30 22.00 -11.11
C LEU A 105 -26.43 21.08 -11.59
N ALA A 106 -27.56 21.09 -10.88
CA ALA A 106 -28.73 20.32 -11.29
C ALA A 106 -29.29 20.83 -12.64
N GLY A 107 -29.53 19.89 -13.57
CA GLY A 107 -30.04 20.21 -14.91
C GLY A 107 -28.96 20.60 -15.95
N TRP A 108 -27.69 20.67 -15.55
CA TRP A 108 -26.55 21.00 -16.41
C TRP A 108 -25.55 19.85 -16.46
N GLU A 109 -24.85 19.73 -17.57
CA GLU A 109 -23.72 18.80 -17.70
C GLU A 109 -22.39 19.50 -17.38
N ALA A 110 -21.38 18.73 -16.96
CA ALA A 110 -20.03 19.26 -16.67
C ALA A 110 -19.45 20.05 -17.86
N ASP A 111 -19.68 19.58 -19.09
CA ASP A 111 -19.21 20.24 -20.29
C ASP A 111 -19.83 21.63 -20.49
N ASP A 112 -21.10 21.84 -20.13
CA ASP A 112 -21.76 23.16 -20.21
C ASP A 112 -21.19 24.11 -19.12
N ILE A 113 -20.86 23.59 -17.94
CA ILE A 113 -20.20 24.33 -16.86
C ILE A 113 -18.82 24.81 -17.35
N LEU A 114 -18.03 23.91 -17.92
CA LEU A 114 -16.69 24.23 -18.45
C LEU A 114 -16.77 25.20 -19.63
N ALA A 115 -17.76 25.03 -20.51
CA ALA A 115 -17.98 25.94 -21.64
C ALA A 115 -18.32 27.36 -21.19
N THR A 116 -19.14 27.49 -20.14
CA THR A 116 -19.47 28.77 -19.53
C THR A 116 -18.25 29.40 -18.92
N ALA A 117 -17.50 28.65 -18.10
CA ALA A 117 -16.30 29.13 -17.42
C ALA A 117 -15.23 29.58 -18.43
N ALA A 118 -14.95 28.77 -19.47
CA ALA A 118 -13.98 29.12 -20.50
C ALA A 118 -14.38 30.41 -21.26
N THR A 119 -15.68 30.57 -21.56
CA THR A 119 -16.19 31.76 -22.25
C THR A 119 -16.06 33.01 -21.38
N GLU A 120 -16.37 32.93 -20.10
CA GLU A 120 -16.23 34.04 -19.15
C GLU A 120 -14.78 34.45 -18.93
N LEU A 121 -13.84 33.50 -18.77
CA LEU A 121 -12.41 33.79 -18.62
C LEU A 121 -11.86 34.43 -19.92
N ALA A 122 -12.17 33.91 -21.08
CA ALA A 122 -11.79 34.50 -22.36
C ALA A 122 -12.29 35.95 -22.52
N ALA A 123 -13.51 36.25 -22.06
CA ALA A 123 -14.06 37.60 -22.07
C ALA A 123 -13.32 38.59 -21.15
N ARG A 124 -12.53 38.11 -20.21
CA ARG A 124 -11.66 38.88 -19.30
C ARG A 124 -10.20 38.98 -19.80
N ASP A 125 -9.93 38.50 -21.02
CA ASP A 125 -8.56 38.44 -21.59
C ASP A 125 -7.64 37.44 -20.87
N ASP A 126 -8.22 36.36 -20.27
CA ASP A 126 -7.48 35.30 -19.61
C ASP A 126 -7.40 34.03 -20.48
N GLU A 127 -6.49 33.12 -20.15
CA GLU A 127 -6.30 31.82 -20.81
C GLU A 127 -7.03 30.71 -20.05
N ALA A 128 -7.83 29.91 -20.76
CA ALA A 128 -8.51 28.72 -20.24
C ALA A 128 -8.01 27.47 -20.97
N ILE A 129 -7.52 26.48 -20.22
CA ILE A 129 -7.16 25.15 -20.74
C ILE A 129 -8.17 24.14 -20.23
N ILE A 130 -9.01 23.60 -21.14
CA ILE A 130 -10.01 22.60 -20.79
C ILE A 130 -9.36 21.21 -20.83
N VAL A 131 -9.35 20.49 -19.71
CA VAL A 131 -8.77 19.14 -19.57
C VAL A 131 -9.91 18.12 -19.58
N THR A 132 -10.08 17.39 -20.68
CA THR A 132 -11.16 16.42 -20.84
C THR A 132 -10.78 15.28 -21.78
N GLY A 133 -11.51 14.17 -21.71
CA GLY A 133 -11.49 13.08 -22.70
C GLY A 133 -12.64 13.16 -23.70
N ASP A 134 -13.48 14.21 -23.65
CA ASP A 134 -14.59 14.43 -24.57
C ASP A 134 -14.19 15.33 -25.75
N ARG A 135 -14.62 14.94 -26.95
CA ARG A 135 -14.33 15.67 -28.20
C ARG A 135 -15.28 16.86 -28.39
N ASP A 136 -16.41 16.88 -27.73
CA ASP A 136 -17.39 17.96 -27.88
C ASP A 136 -16.81 19.30 -27.40
N SER A 137 -15.86 19.28 -26.50
CA SER A 137 -15.09 20.46 -26.07
C SER A 137 -14.26 21.10 -27.21
N TYR A 138 -14.03 20.42 -28.34
CA TYR A 138 -13.31 21.00 -29.49
C TYR A 138 -13.99 22.22 -30.08
N GLN A 139 -15.32 22.34 -29.95
CA GLN A 139 -16.10 23.50 -30.38
C GLN A 139 -15.76 24.78 -29.60
N LEU A 140 -15.10 24.66 -28.47
CA LEU A 140 -14.78 25.78 -27.56
C LEU A 140 -13.44 26.41 -27.89
N VAL A 141 -12.56 25.71 -28.63
CA VAL A 141 -11.20 26.20 -28.92
C VAL A 141 -11.26 27.53 -29.67
N ALA A 142 -10.56 28.54 -29.14
CA ALA A 142 -10.50 29.88 -29.68
C ALA A 142 -9.16 30.54 -29.29
N ASP A 143 -8.24 30.62 -30.23
CA ASP A 143 -6.92 31.21 -30.00
C ASP A 143 -6.99 32.72 -29.75
N PRO A 144 -6.19 33.27 -28.83
CA PRO A 144 -5.21 32.59 -27.96
C PRO A 144 -5.79 32.14 -26.59
N HIS A 145 -7.10 32.33 -26.33
CA HIS A 145 -7.71 32.28 -25.00
C HIS A 145 -8.17 30.90 -24.55
N ILE A 146 -8.65 30.05 -25.49
CA ILE A 146 -9.23 28.74 -25.09
C ILE A 146 -8.52 27.63 -25.87
N ARG A 147 -7.91 26.74 -25.14
CA ARG A 147 -7.30 25.51 -25.67
C ARG A 147 -7.86 24.28 -24.99
N VAL A 148 -7.82 23.13 -25.67
CA VAL A 148 -8.27 21.84 -25.11
C VAL A 148 -7.09 20.88 -24.96
N MET A 149 -6.88 20.43 -23.74
CA MET A 149 -5.96 19.35 -23.41
C MET A 149 -6.71 18.03 -23.40
N TYR A 150 -6.61 17.32 -24.51
CA TYR A 150 -7.31 16.05 -24.72
C TYR A 150 -6.49 14.87 -24.24
N ASN A 151 -7.04 14.06 -23.33
CA ASN A 151 -6.40 12.86 -22.87
C ASN A 151 -6.55 11.72 -23.89
N LYS A 152 -5.44 11.25 -24.51
CA LYS A 152 -5.42 10.23 -25.56
C LYS A 152 -5.47 8.80 -25.00
N ARG A 153 -4.59 8.47 -24.05
CA ARG A 153 -4.48 7.11 -23.51
C ARG A 153 -3.90 7.09 -22.09
N GLY A 154 -4.48 6.24 -21.21
CA GLY A 154 -4.02 6.10 -19.84
C GLY A 154 -4.14 7.39 -19.04
N VAL A 155 -3.23 7.58 -18.06
CA VAL A 155 -3.23 8.70 -17.11
C VAL A 155 -2.16 9.77 -17.41
N SER A 156 -1.35 9.62 -18.44
CA SER A 156 -0.19 10.49 -18.73
C SER A 156 -0.02 10.94 -20.18
N ASP A 157 -0.88 10.46 -21.11
CA ASP A 157 -0.75 10.79 -22.56
C ASP A 157 -1.81 11.84 -22.95
N TYR A 158 -1.40 13.09 -23.06
CA TYR A 158 -2.24 14.22 -23.43
C TYR A 158 -1.79 14.85 -24.77
N ALA A 159 -2.74 15.54 -25.44
CA ALA A 159 -2.42 16.45 -26.50
C ALA A 159 -3.12 17.78 -26.25
N LEU A 160 -2.37 18.88 -26.27
CA LEU A 160 -2.90 20.23 -26.23
C LEU A 160 -3.24 20.67 -27.68
N TYR A 161 -4.50 21.05 -27.90
CA TYR A 161 -5.03 21.48 -29.17
C TYR A 161 -5.39 22.95 -29.14
N ASP A 162 -4.87 23.69 -30.11
CA ASP A 162 -5.29 25.02 -30.60
C ASP A 162 -6.18 24.90 -31.84
N GLU A 163 -6.58 26.01 -32.46
CA GLU A 163 -7.41 25.99 -33.64
C GLU A 163 -6.76 25.21 -34.80
N ALA A 164 -5.46 25.35 -34.99
CA ALA A 164 -4.72 24.64 -36.04
C ALA A 164 -4.68 23.13 -35.77
N GLY A 165 -4.48 22.72 -34.53
CA GLY A 165 -4.49 21.32 -34.11
C GLY A 165 -5.87 20.65 -34.26
N ILE A 166 -6.97 21.38 -33.99
CA ILE A 166 -8.31 20.86 -34.25
C ILE A 166 -8.56 20.71 -35.76
N LEU A 167 -8.17 21.69 -36.57
CA LEU A 167 -8.29 21.63 -38.02
C LEU A 167 -7.49 20.45 -38.61
N GLU A 168 -6.25 20.22 -38.16
CA GLU A 168 -5.44 19.08 -38.59
C GLU A 168 -6.10 17.75 -38.22
N ARG A 169 -6.66 17.65 -37.04
CA ARG A 169 -7.22 16.41 -36.49
C ARG A 169 -8.57 16.05 -37.11
N THR A 170 -9.44 17.02 -37.33
CA THR A 170 -10.86 16.79 -37.71
C THR A 170 -11.13 17.14 -39.17
N GLY A 171 -10.31 18.00 -39.75
CA GLY A 171 -10.50 18.57 -41.07
C GLY A 171 -11.49 19.76 -41.14
N VAL A 172 -11.94 20.23 -39.95
CA VAL A 172 -12.83 21.41 -39.81
C VAL A 172 -12.31 22.33 -38.71
N THR A 173 -12.66 23.62 -38.79
CA THR A 173 -12.33 24.57 -37.71
C THR A 173 -13.19 24.32 -36.46
N PRO A 174 -12.78 24.76 -35.27
CA PRO A 174 -13.58 24.65 -34.03
C PRO A 174 -15.00 25.23 -34.21
N ALA A 175 -15.16 26.36 -34.86
CA ALA A 175 -16.43 27.02 -35.14
C ALA A 175 -17.43 26.18 -35.95
N LEU A 176 -16.93 25.23 -36.73
CA LEU A 176 -17.74 24.31 -37.56
C LEU A 176 -17.80 22.88 -36.98
N TYR A 177 -17.23 22.68 -35.78
CA TYR A 177 -17.13 21.34 -35.20
C TYR A 177 -18.49 20.74 -34.85
N VAL A 178 -19.42 21.52 -34.29
CA VAL A 178 -20.79 21.06 -33.96
C VAL A 178 -21.54 20.60 -35.22
N GLU A 179 -21.43 21.37 -36.31
CA GLU A 179 -22.01 21.05 -37.63
C GLU A 179 -21.45 19.72 -38.17
N TYR A 180 -20.14 19.54 -38.03
CA TYR A 180 -19.45 18.31 -38.41
C TYR A 180 -19.89 17.11 -37.56
N ALA A 181 -19.99 17.30 -36.24
CA ALA A 181 -20.40 16.24 -35.30
C ALA A 181 -21.87 15.83 -35.56
N ALA A 182 -22.76 16.78 -35.77
CA ALA A 182 -24.17 16.52 -36.06
C ALA A 182 -24.39 15.68 -37.34
N LEU A 183 -23.57 15.89 -38.38
CA LEU A 183 -23.64 15.08 -39.60
C LEU A 183 -23.09 13.67 -39.40
N ARG A 184 -21.95 13.54 -38.68
CA ARG A 184 -21.30 12.28 -38.35
C ARG A 184 -22.12 11.44 -37.38
N GLY A 185 -22.76 12.12 -36.43
CA GLY A 185 -23.40 11.55 -35.25
C GLY A 185 -22.39 11.23 -34.14
N ASP A 186 -22.91 10.99 -32.94
CA ASP A 186 -22.17 10.49 -31.80
C ASP A 186 -22.82 9.24 -31.20
N PRO A 187 -22.22 8.05 -31.41
CA PRO A 187 -22.74 6.81 -30.84
C PRO A 187 -22.61 6.74 -29.29
N SER A 188 -21.69 7.50 -28.64
CA SER A 188 -21.52 7.50 -27.20
C SER A 188 -22.68 8.18 -26.48
N ASP A 189 -23.31 9.15 -27.18
CA ASP A 189 -24.48 9.89 -26.69
C ASP A 189 -25.80 9.40 -27.30
N ASN A 190 -25.74 8.31 -28.07
CA ASN A 190 -26.89 7.75 -28.76
C ASN A 190 -27.50 8.72 -29.79
N LEU A 191 -26.67 9.56 -30.42
CA LEU A 191 -27.09 10.52 -31.44
C LEU A 191 -26.67 10.03 -32.84
N PRO A 192 -27.56 9.34 -33.60
CA PRO A 192 -27.21 8.81 -34.91
C PRO A 192 -27.07 9.92 -35.93
N GLY A 193 -25.99 9.90 -36.72
CA GLY A 193 -25.74 10.82 -37.80
C GLY A 193 -26.44 10.44 -39.13
N VAL A 194 -25.97 10.99 -40.25
CA VAL A 194 -26.45 10.68 -41.61
C VAL A 194 -25.87 9.34 -42.05
N PRO A 195 -26.67 8.34 -42.46
CA PRO A 195 -26.18 7.05 -42.92
C PRO A 195 -25.19 7.17 -44.10
N GLY A 196 -23.98 6.60 -43.90
CA GLY A 196 -22.90 6.64 -44.88
C GLY A 196 -22.07 7.94 -44.91
N VAL A 197 -22.28 8.84 -43.96
CA VAL A 197 -21.46 10.02 -43.71
C VAL A 197 -20.57 9.78 -42.48
N GLY A 198 -19.29 9.45 -42.73
CA GLY A 198 -18.26 9.34 -41.68
C GLY A 198 -17.39 10.60 -41.64
N GLU A 199 -16.36 10.60 -40.80
CA GLU A 199 -15.49 11.75 -40.51
C GLU A 199 -15.01 12.48 -41.76
N LYS A 200 -14.42 11.79 -42.75
CA LYS A 200 -13.90 12.41 -44.00
C LYS A 200 -14.98 13.01 -44.88
N THR A 201 -16.16 12.37 -44.92
CA THR A 201 -17.28 12.84 -45.76
C THR A 201 -17.94 14.06 -45.11
N ALA A 202 -18.14 14.05 -43.80
CA ALA A 202 -18.68 15.17 -43.05
C ALA A 202 -17.77 16.40 -43.18
N ALA A 203 -16.46 16.27 -42.94
CA ALA A 203 -15.50 17.37 -43.08
C ALA A 203 -15.51 17.94 -44.53
N LYS A 204 -15.55 17.09 -45.59
CA LYS A 204 -15.62 17.53 -46.95
C LYS A 204 -16.91 18.31 -47.25
N LEU A 205 -18.04 17.84 -46.79
CA LEU A 205 -19.33 18.50 -46.99
C LEU A 205 -19.37 19.86 -46.25
N ILE A 206 -18.97 19.92 -45.01
CA ILE A 206 -18.92 21.16 -44.22
C ILE A 206 -18.03 22.20 -44.86
N ASN A 207 -16.82 21.84 -45.28
CA ASN A 207 -15.88 22.76 -45.92
C ASN A 207 -16.35 23.20 -47.33
N SER A 208 -17.12 22.37 -48.05
CA SER A 208 -17.60 22.71 -49.38
C SER A 208 -18.83 23.62 -49.35
N TYR A 209 -19.69 23.49 -48.35
CA TYR A 209 -21.01 24.17 -48.31
C TYR A 209 -21.19 25.08 -47.09
N GLY A 210 -20.20 25.16 -46.20
CA GLY A 210 -20.16 26.10 -45.07
C GLY A 210 -21.04 25.76 -43.86
N GLY A 211 -21.61 24.54 -43.80
CA GLY A 211 -22.45 24.08 -42.70
C GLY A 211 -23.63 23.22 -43.14
N VAL A 212 -24.41 22.73 -42.19
CA VAL A 212 -25.52 21.80 -42.40
C VAL A 212 -26.60 22.44 -43.32
N GLU A 213 -27.00 23.68 -43.08
CA GLU A 213 -28.01 24.34 -43.88
C GLU A 213 -27.53 24.59 -45.33
N GLY A 214 -26.24 24.90 -45.51
CA GLY A 214 -25.63 25.01 -46.85
C GLY A 214 -25.64 23.68 -47.61
N ILE A 215 -25.35 22.56 -46.91
CA ILE A 215 -25.41 21.21 -47.48
C ILE A 215 -26.86 20.84 -47.88
N LEU A 216 -27.83 21.15 -47.01
CA LEU A 216 -29.23 20.86 -47.27
C LEU A 216 -29.81 21.73 -48.40
N ALA A 217 -29.35 22.97 -48.54
CA ALA A 217 -29.71 23.83 -49.67
C ALA A 217 -29.15 23.33 -51.02
N ALA A 218 -27.94 22.72 -50.99
CA ALA A 218 -27.27 22.14 -52.14
C ALA A 218 -27.49 20.63 -52.30
N ILE A 219 -28.56 20.09 -51.76
CA ILE A 219 -28.83 18.65 -51.65
C ILE A 219 -28.94 17.99 -53.04
N ASP A 220 -29.41 18.75 -54.04
CA ASP A 220 -29.54 18.30 -55.43
C ASP A 220 -28.20 18.08 -56.13
N GLU A 221 -27.14 18.67 -55.69
CA GLU A 221 -25.78 18.48 -56.17
C GLU A 221 -25.15 17.18 -55.73
N GLN A 222 -25.77 16.52 -54.75
CA GLN A 222 -25.22 15.29 -54.17
C GLN A 222 -25.59 14.05 -55.00
N THR A 223 -24.78 12.98 -54.80
CA THR A 223 -25.07 11.68 -55.44
C THR A 223 -26.46 11.17 -55.00
N PRO A 224 -27.17 10.37 -55.83
CA PRO A 224 -28.52 9.95 -55.52
C PRO A 224 -28.69 9.29 -54.15
N LYS A 225 -27.71 8.48 -53.73
CA LYS A 225 -27.70 7.80 -52.41
C LYS A 225 -27.48 8.79 -51.26
N LEU A 226 -26.54 9.71 -51.43
CA LEU A 226 -26.22 10.68 -50.36
C LEU A 226 -27.38 11.69 -50.24
N ARG A 227 -27.97 12.13 -51.37
CA ARG A 227 -29.17 12.98 -51.41
C ARG A 227 -30.32 12.37 -50.60
N ALA A 228 -30.64 11.10 -50.88
CA ALA A 228 -31.69 10.40 -50.16
C ALA A 228 -31.41 10.30 -48.66
N ASN A 229 -30.16 10.00 -48.26
CA ASN A 229 -29.77 9.91 -46.87
C ASN A 229 -29.81 11.28 -46.15
N LEU A 230 -29.33 12.34 -46.78
CA LEU A 230 -29.36 13.70 -46.23
C LEU A 230 -30.80 14.18 -46.08
N SER A 231 -31.64 14.03 -47.13
CA SER A 231 -33.05 14.39 -47.08
C SER A 231 -33.82 13.66 -45.98
N GLY A 232 -33.58 12.33 -45.86
CA GLY A 232 -34.23 11.51 -44.82
C GLY A 232 -33.72 11.76 -43.42
N SER A 233 -32.59 12.45 -43.22
CA SER A 233 -31.96 12.74 -41.94
C SER A 233 -31.98 14.22 -41.53
N ALA A 234 -32.54 15.12 -42.36
CA ALA A 234 -32.44 16.58 -42.18
C ALA A 234 -32.90 17.04 -40.76
N ASP A 235 -34.11 16.59 -40.34
CA ASP A 235 -34.67 17.00 -39.06
C ASP A 235 -33.88 16.40 -37.86
N ARG A 236 -33.32 15.23 -38.04
CA ARG A 236 -32.44 14.60 -37.01
C ARG A 236 -31.12 15.34 -36.88
N VAL A 237 -30.49 15.72 -38.00
CA VAL A 237 -29.26 16.50 -37.98
C VAL A 237 -29.46 17.87 -37.32
N ARG A 238 -30.57 18.54 -37.56
CA ARG A 238 -30.91 19.80 -36.89
C ARG A 238 -31.08 19.60 -35.39
N ARG A 239 -31.74 18.51 -34.98
CA ARG A 239 -31.84 18.16 -33.57
C ARG A 239 -30.48 17.86 -32.95
N ASN A 240 -29.61 17.15 -33.66
CA ASN A 240 -28.26 16.89 -33.20
C ASN A 240 -27.46 18.18 -32.99
N LEU A 241 -27.61 19.19 -33.85
CA LEU A 241 -27.00 20.50 -33.65
C LEU A 241 -27.41 21.11 -32.31
N ASP A 242 -28.72 21.18 -32.02
CA ASP A 242 -29.23 21.74 -30.77
C ASP A 242 -28.74 20.96 -29.52
N LEU A 243 -28.58 19.63 -29.63
CA LEU A 243 -28.17 18.77 -28.53
C LEU A 243 -26.65 18.75 -28.30
N MET A 244 -25.86 18.88 -29.38
CA MET A 244 -24.39 18.83 -29.32
C MET A 244 -23.76 20.21 -29.06
N GLU A 245 -24.52 21.30 -29.25
CA GLU A 245 -24.03 22.63 -28.88
C GLU A 245 -23.93 22.77 -27.39
N LEU A 246 -22.73 23.13 -26.91
CA LEU A 246 -22.49 23.36 -25.48
C LEU A 246 -23.03 24.71 -25.04
N ARG A 247 -23.83 24.72 -23.98
CA ARG A 247 -24.36 25.94 -23.38
C ARG A 247 -23.26 26.73 -22.68
N ARG A 248 -23.35 28.05 -22.73
CA ARG A 248 -22.36 28.98 -22.16
C ARG A 248 -22.97 29.97 -21.19
N ASP A 249 -24.11 29.60 -20.61
CA ASP A 249 -24.95 30.43 -19.73
C ASP A 249 -25.35 29.68 -18.43
N ALA A 250 -24.53 28.67 -18.03
CA ALA A 250 -24.74 27.95 -16.78
C ALA A 250 -24.54 28.89 -15.57
N PRO A 251 -25.39 28.81 -14.53
CA PRO A 251 -25.32 29.70 -13.37
C PRO A 251 -24.22 29.29 -12.39
N ILE A 252 -22.93 29.40 -12.83
CA ILE A 252 -21.75 28.94 -12.08
C ILE A 252 -21.27 29.92 -11.00
N GLY A 253 -21.87 31.10 -10.87
CA GLY A 253 -21.45 32.16 -9.97
C GLY A 253 -20.23 32.94 -10.47
N ASP A 254 -19.67 33.80 -9.65
CA ASP A 254 -18.51 34.62 -10.01
C ASP A 254 -17.21 33.78 -9.95
N LEU A 255 -16.43 33.80 -11.05
CA LEU A 255 -15.12 33.15 -11.15
C LEU A 255 -14.01 34.14 -10.75
N GLU A 256 -14.05 34.60 -9.50
CA GLU A 256 -12.98 35.47 -8.95
C GLU A 256 -11.66 34.69 -8.86
N ALA A 257 -10.53 35.38 -9.07
CA ALA A 257 -9.23 34.73 -9.02
C ALA A 257 -8.95 34.03 -7.65
N ASP A 258 -9.39 34.66 -6.55
CA ASP A 258 -9.25 34.07 -5.21
C ASP A 258 -10.12 32.80 -5.04
N THR A 259 -11.27 32.69 -5.73
CA THR A 259 -12.10 31.48 -5.69
C THR A 259 -11.48 30.32 -6.45
N LEU A 260 -10.74 30.60 -7.51
CA LEU A 260 -10.09 29.58 -8.35
C LEU A 260 -8.70 29.19 -7.88
N ARG A 261 -8.09 29.97 -6.98
CA ARG A 261 -6.78 29.67 -6.40
C ARG A 261 -6.84 28.41 -5.54
N ILE A 262 -5.84 27.54 -5.66
CA ILE A 262 -5.72 26.35 -4.83
C ILE A 262 -5.23 26.75 -3.45
N THR A 263 -6.00 26.41 -2.38
CA THR A 263 -5.66 26.74 -0.98
C THR A 263 -5.83 25.50 -0.10
N PRO A 264 -4.82 24.61 -0.02
CA PRO A 264 -4.96 23.32 0.65
C PRO A 264 -5.11 23.49 2.18
N ASP A 265 -6.06 22.76 2.75
CA ASP A 265 -6.11 22.48 4.19
C ASP A 265 -5.11 21.35 4.47
N ARG A 266 -3.91 21.72 4.94
CA ARG A 266 -2.81 20.77 5.19
C ARG A 266 -3.22 19.63 6.13
N ALA A 267 -3.93 19.93 7.22
CA ALA A 267 -4.33 18.93 8.19
C ALA A 267 -5.31 17.91 7.59
N GLU A 268 -6.27 18.38 6.78
CA GLU A 268 -7.25 17.52 6.12
C GLU A 268 -6.63 16.73 4.95
N VAL A 269 -5.70 17.33 4.19
CA VAL A 269 -4.90 16.62 3.17
C VAL A 269 -4.10 15.50 3.81
N ASP A 270 -3.37 15.76 4.88
CA ASP A 270 -2.59 14.74 5.59
C ASP A 270 -3.49 13.60 6.07
N ARG A 271 -4.59 13.93 6.75
CA ARG A 271 -5.55 12.93 7.23
C ARG A 271 -6.12 12.05 6.11
N LEU A 272 -6.55 12.68 5.01
CA LEU A 272 -7.22 11.96 3.92
C LEU A 272 -6.23 11.12 3.10
N PHE A 273 -5.05 11.67 2.78
CA PHE A 273 -4.03 10.94 2.03
C PHE A 273 -3.41 9.79 2.84
N ASP A 274 -3.37 9.91 4.18
CA ASP A 274 -2.98 8.81 5.07
C ASP A 274 -4.03 7.68 5.05
N VAL A 275 -5.32 8.02 5.11
CA VAL A 275 -6.41 7.02 4.98
C VAL A 275 -6.37 6.31 3.63
N LEU A 276 -6.03 7.03 2.55
CA LEU A 276 -5.92 6.50 1.20
C LEU A 276 -4.59 5.77 0.95
N GLU A 277 -3.63 5.84 1.87
CA GLU A 277 -2.27 5.28 1.75
C GLU A 277 -1.47 5.89 0.58
N PHE A 278 -1.66 7.18 0.29
CA PHE A 278 -1.07 7.91 -0.85
C PHE A 278 0.11 8.82 -0.47
N ALA A 279 0.99 8.38 0.43
CA ALA A 279 2.09 9.19 0.96
C ALA A 279 2.96 9.88 -0.13
N GLN A 280 3.41 9.13 -1.14
CA GLN A 280 4.19 9.69 -2.25
C GLN A 280 3.38 10.65 -3.14
N LEU A 281 2.09 10.35 -3.34
CA LEU A 281 1.22 11.17 -4.18
C LEU A 281 0.87 12.49 -3.47
N ARG A 282 0.73 12.46 -2.13
CA ARG A 282 0.59 13.65 -1.29
C ARG A 282 1.75 14.61 -1.48
N THR A 283 2.98 14.14 -1.30
CA THR A 283 4.19 14.96 -1.51
C THR A 283 4.24 15.56 -2.91
N ARG A 284 3.92 14.76 -3.94
CA ARG A 284 3.93 15.21 -5.33
C ARG A 284 2.88 16.28 -5.62
N ILE A 285 1.66 16.14 -5.13
CA ILE A 285 0.58 17.12 -5.37
C ILE A 285 0.83 18.41 -4.61
N LEU A 286 1.26 18.34 -3.35
CA LEU A 286 1.59 19.53 -2.56
C LEU A 286 2.77 20.28 -3.17
N SER A 287 3.81 19.60 -3.64
CA SER A 287 4.91 20.24 -4.38
C SER A 287 4.47 20.88 -5.70
N ALA A 288 3.47 20.32 -6.39
CA ALA A 288 2.93 20.89 -7.62
C ALA A 288 2.07 22.14 -7.36
N ILE A 289 1.42 22.22 -6.19
CA ILE A 289 0.61 23.37 -5.77
C ILE A 289 1.52 24.51 -5.25
N ALA A 290 2.58 24.20 -4.52
CA ALA A 290 3.49 25.18 -3.92
C ALA A 290 4.38 25.93 -4.94
N ALA A 291 4.37 25.53 -6.22
CA ALA A 291 5.17 26.18 -7.26
C ALA A 291 4.78 27.63 -7.57
N GLU A 292 3.65 28.14 -7.05
CA GLU A 292 3.17 29.52 -7.25
C GLU A 292 2.50 30.14 -6.02
N GLU A 293 3.09 30.09 -4.82
CA GLU A 293 2.71 31.08 -3.82
C GLU A 293 3.66 32.27 -3.84
N PRO A 294 3.16 33.51 -4.05
CA PRO A 294 3.88 34.65 -3.59
C PRO A 294 3.92 34.55 -2.06
N GLU A 295 5.13 34.64 -1.50
CA GLU A 295 5.43 34.65 -0.08
C GLU A 295 4.41 35.47 0.74
N THR A 296 3.34 34.83 1.27
CA THR A 296 2.47 35.45 2.28
C THR A 296 1.95 34.42 3.29
N SER A 297 2.47 34.58 4.42
CA SER A 297 1.93 34.62 5.77
C SER A 297 2.01 33.44 6.73
N ASP A 298 2.04 32.18 6.43
CA ASP A 298 2.17 31.19 7.51
C ASP A 298 3.41 30.26 7.40
N THR A 299 3.92 30.03 6.19
CA THR A 299 5.22 29.38 5.98
C THR A 299 6.40 30.35 6.19
N GLU A 300 6.19 31.68 6.04
CA GLU A 300 7.19 32.67 6.45
C GLU A 300 7.37 32.72 7.97
N ALA A 301 6.35 32.41 8.76
CA ALA A 301 6.47 32.31 10.21
C ALA A 301 7.33 31.10 10.64
N LEU A 302 7.44 30.05 9.80
CA LEU A 302 8.29 28.88 10.02
C LEU A 302 9.67 29.02 9.33
N ARG A 303 9.82 29.98 8.38
CA ARG A 303 11.09 30.35 7.72
C ARG A 303 11.81 31.55 8.37
N ASP A 304 11.34 32.00 9.52
CA ASP A 304 12.16 32.88 10.36
C ASP A 304 13.45 32.12 10.69
N GLY A 305 14.61 32.74 10.63
CA GLY A 305 15.93 32.11 10.64
C GLY A 305 16.22 31.11 11.79
N ASP A 306 15.31 30.98 12.76
CA ASP A 306 15.36 30.00 13.85
C ASP A 306 14.67 28.63 13.51
N SER A 307 13.90 28.52 12.41
CA SER A 307 13.15 27.30 12.05
C SER A 307 13.83 26.41 11.01
N LEU A 308 14.76 26.97 10.20
CA LEU A 308 15.50 26.21 9.19
C LEU A 308 16.71 25.53 9.82
N ILE A 309 16.92 24.24 9.50
CA ILE A 309 18.11 23.49 9.88
C ILE A 309 19.09 23.51 8.72
N GLU A 310 20.20 24.21 8.93
CA GLU A 310 21.35 24.29 8.00
C GLU A 310 22.60 23.72 8.70
N PRO A 311 23.00 22.45 8.43
CA PRO A 311 24.13 21.83 9.09
C PRO A 311 25.46 22.50 8.68
N ALA A 312 26.26 22.91 9.67
CA ALA A 312 27.66 23.31 9.48
C ALA A 312 28.55 22.06 9.50
N VAL A 313 28.77 21.45 8.33
CA VAL A 313 29.49 20.19 8.21
C VAL A 313 30.98 20.38 8.18
N SER A 314 31.69 19.78 9.13
CA SER A 314 33.16 19.63 9.13
C SER A 314 33.52 18.14 8.95
N ARG A 315 34.65 17.85 8.30
CA ARG A 315 35.13 16.47 8.13
C ARG A 315 36.19 16.14 9.16
N ALA A 316 36.06 14.99 9.82
CA ALA A 316 37.02 14.52 10.80
C ALA A 316 38.42 14.36 10.19
N ALA A 317 39.40 14.97 10.80
CA ALA A 317 40.79 14.92 10.35
C ALA A 317 41.57 13.75 10.96
N SER A 318 41.13 13.19 12.09
CA SER A 318 41.87 12.12 12.80
C SER A 318 40.95 11.28 13.70
N VAL A 319 41.40 10.12 14.06
CA VAL A 319 40.79 9.19 15.04
C VAL A 319 40.64 9.89 16.40
N ASP A 320 41.67 10.60 16.85
CA ASP A 320 41.68 11.26 18.15
C ASP A 320 40.57 12.35 18.25
N GLU A 321 40.31 13.04 17.17
CA GLU A 321 39.23 14.05 17.10
C GLU A 321 37.87 13.37 17.29
N VAL A 322 37.61 12.26 16.56
CA VAL A 322 36.37 11.51 16.66
C VAL A 322 36.16 10.91 18.04
N VAL A 323 37.21 10.29 18.60
CA VAL A 323 37.19 9.70 19.96
C VAL A 323 36.94 10.78 21.01
N SER A 324 37.56 11.93 20.86
CA SER A 324 37.38 13.07 21.79
C SER A 324 35.96 13.61 21.75
N LEU A 325 35.31 13.70 20.57
CA LEU A 325 33.91 14.09 20.42
C LEU A 325 33.01 13.10 21.14
N ILE A 326 33.16 11.78 20.83
CA ILE A 326 32.32 10.72 21.40
C ILE A 326 32.43 10.71 22.93
N GLN A 327 33.64 10.81 23.49
CA GLN A 327 33.87 10.78 24.93
C GLN A 327 33.49 12.07 25.64
N GLY A 328 33.47 13.18 24.92
CA GLY A 328 33.14 14.50 25.45
C GLY A 328 31.66 14.85 25.45
N THR A 329 30.79 13.98 24.91
CA THR A 329 29.36 14.19 24.75
C THR A 329 28.57 13.23 25.60
N ASP A 330 27.61 13.69 26.41
CA ASP A 330 26.76 12.84 27.23
C ASP A 330 25.70 12.11 26.38
N VAL A 331 25.21 12.76 25.32
CA VAL A 331 24.24 12.22 24.38
C VAL A 331 24.79 12.40 22.97
N LEU A 332 24.87 11.31 22.22
CA LEU A 332 25.42 11.31 20.86
C LEU A 332 24.29 11.13 19.82
N ASP A 333 23.98 12.21 19.09
CA ASP A 333 23.03 12.20 17.99
C ASP A 333 23.75 11.90 16.68
N ILE A 334 23.36 10.82 15.99
CA ILE A 334 24.06 10.34 14.80
C ILE A 334 23.12 9.93 13.67
N ALA A 335 23.61 10.06 12.45
CA ALA A 335 22.98 9.51 11.27
C ALA A 335 24.02 8.97 10.28
N ALA A 336 23.69 7.90 9.59
CA ALA A 336 24.58 7.22 8.65
C ALA A 336 24.19 7.51 7.20
N ALA A 337 25.15 7.40 6.30
CA ALA A 337 24.93 7.37 4.86
C ALA A 337 25.57 6.16 4.21
N TRP A 338 24.91 5.64 3.18
CA TRP A 338 25.32 4.45 2.43
C TRP A 338 25.40 4.76 0.93
N SER A 339 26.23 4.01 0.20
CA SER A 339 26.36 4.15 -1.26
C SER A 339 25.14 3.65 -2.05
N GLY A 340 24.14 3.10 -1.37
CA GLY A 340 22.90 2.55 -1.90
C GLY A 340 21.96 2.14 -0.78
N ASP A 341 21.39 0.94 -0.82
CA ASP A 341 20.44 0.46 0.20
C ASP A 341 21.05 0.46 1.61
N ALA A 342 20.39 1.12 2.56
CA ALA A 342 20.81 1.23 3.96
C ALA A 342 21.10 -0.14 4.59
N GLY A 343 22.24 -0.28 5.27
CA GLY A 343 22.68 -1.50 5.94
C GLY A 343 23.08 -2.66 5.01
N ARG A 344 22.78 -2.59 3.71
CA ARG A 344 23.14 -3.61 2.70
C ARG A 344 24.31 -3.18 1.83
N SER A 345 24.31 -1.93 1.37
CA SER A 345 25.43 -1.34 0.65
C SER A 345 26.56 -0.90 1.59
N SER A 346 27.65 -0.40 1.03
CA SER A 346 28.79 0.09 1.80
C SER A 346 28.42 1.33 2.60
N LEU A 347 28.77 1.36 3.88
CA LEU A 347 28.67 2.54 4.72
C LEU A 347 29.70 3.57 4.24
N GLU A 348 29.28 4.77 3.90
CA GLU A 348 30.17 5.85 3.46
C GLU A 348 30.72 6.65 4.65
N GLY A 349 29.88 6.87 5.65
CA GLY A 349 30.26 7.54 6.88
C GLY A 349 29.07 7.74 7.82
N VAL A 350 29.36 8.43 8.93
CA VAL A 350 28.40 8.80 9.97
C VAL A 350 28.56 10.26 10.30
N ALA A 351 27.47 11.00 10.31
CA ALA A 351 27.39 12.35 10.82
C ALA A 351 27.15 12.31 12.33
N MET A 352 27.92 13.06 13.11
CA MET A 352 27.83 13.15 14.57
C MET A 352 27.63 14.60 14.98
N VAL A 353 26.59 14.90 15.76
CA VAL A 353 26.34 16.26 16.25
C VAL A 353 27.33 16.62 17.35
N SER A 354 27.95 17.77 17.22
CA SER A 354 28.91 18.28 18.18
C SER A 354 28.36 19.47 18.96
N GLY A 355 27.84 19.24 20.15
CA GLY A 355 27.36 20.30 21.03
C GLY A 355 25.92 20.76 20.77
N SER A 356 25.60 22.00 21.16
CA SER A 356 24.24 22.58 21.11
C SER A 356 23.93 23.37 19.82
N GLY A 357 24.94 23.62 18.99
CA GLY A 357 24.82 24.35 17.70
C GLY A 357 24.53 23.37 16.54
N ASP A 358 24.50 23.94 15.32
CA ASP A 358 24.27 23.16 14.10
C ASP A 358 25.60 22.63 13.50
N ASP A 359 26.66 22.56 14.33
CA ASP A 359 27.94 21.95 13.98
C ASP A 359 27.86 20.44 13.96
N VAL A 360 28.22 19.83 12.83
CA VAL A 360 28.21 18.39 12.61
C VAL A 360 29.56 17.91 12.12
N LEU A 361 30.09 16.88 12.76
CA LEU A 361 31.32 16.21 12.33
C LEU A 361 30.95 15.03 11.42
N TRP A 362 31.35 15.08 10.16
CA TRP A 362 31.28 13.96 9.25
C TRP A 362 32.49 13.04 9.42
N VAL A 363 32.25 11.78 9.76
CA VAL A 363 33.26 10.75 9.95
C VAL A 363 33.18 9.74 8.81
N GLU A 364 34.15 9.75 7.92
CA GLU A 364 34.22 8.79 6.82
C GLU A 364 34.43 7.36 7.31
N SER A 365 33.94 6.36 6.55
CA SER A 365 34.02 4.93 6.92
C SER A 365 35.45 4.47 7.20
N ALA A 366 36.45 5.06 6.57
CA ALA A 366 37.86 4.75 6.82
C ALA A 366 38.29 5.03 8.25
N LEU A 367 37.79 6.14 8.85
CA LEU A 367 38.05 6.47 10.28
C LEU A 367 37.13 5.68 11.21
N LEU A 368 35.88 5.42 10.80
CA LEU A 368 34.94 4.58 11.58
C LEU A 368 35.44 3.17 11.82
N ASN A 369 36.17 2.60 10.89
CA ASN A 369 36.74 1.25 11.00
C ASN A 369 37.93 1.14 11.97
N ASP A 370 38.39 2.27 12.55
CA ASP A 370 39.47 2.25 13.55
C ASP A 370 38.95 1.69 14.89
N LEU A 371 39.73 0.82 15.51
CA LEU A 371 39.38 0.13 16.77
C LEU A 371 39.14 1.12 17.94
N GLY A 372 39.80 2.27 17.95
CA GLY A 372 39.62 3.32 18.95
C GLY A 372 38.23 3.96 18.81
N VAL A 373 37.80 4.26 17.58
CA VAL A 373 36.48 4.82 17.27
C VAL A 373 35.39 3.80 17.60
N LEU A 374 35.53 2.55 17.12
CA LEU A 374 34.57 1.46 17.41
C LEU A 374 34.46 1.21 18.92
N GLY A 375 35.59 1.24 19.63
CA GLY A 375 35.64 1.10 21.10
C GLY A 375 34.93 2.25 21.82
N ALA A 376 35.12 3.49 21.37
CA ALA A 376 34.45 4.66 21.93
C ALA A 376 32.93 4.61 21.71
N LEU A 377 32.47 4.27 20.51
CA LEU A 377 31.05 4.07 20.20
C LEU A 377 30.41 2.95 21.05
N SER A 378 31.11 1.81 21.20
CA SER A 378 30.61 0.69 22.00
C SER A 378 30.55 0.99 23.51
N GLN A 379 31.31 1.96 24.01
CA GLN A 379 31.31 2.37 25.41
C GLN A 379 30.40 3.58 25.69
N HIS A 380 29.89 4.25 24.65
CA HIS A 380 29.03 5.40 24.82
C HIS A 380 27.64 4.97 25.37
N GLY A 381 27.19 5.68 26.44
CA GLY A 381 26.00 5.26 27.20
C GLY A 381 24.65 5.71 26.62
N CYS A 382 24.62 6.70 25.72
CA CYS A 382 23.37 7.25 25.18
C CYS A 382 23.55 7.71 23.73
N VAL A 383 23.17 6.86 22.81
CA VAL A 383 23.16 7.13 21.36
C VAL A 383 21.73 7.27 20.88
N ARG A 384 21.46 8.33 20.11
CA ARG A 384 20.18 8.53 19.43
C ARG A 384 20.40 8.55 17.91
N SER A 385 19.53 7.91 17.16
CA SER A 385 19.70 7.80 15.69
C SER A 385 18.38 7.63 14.95
N HIS A 386 18.48 7.56 13.63
CA HIS A 386 17.46 7.11 12.71
C HIS A 386 18.04 5.97 11.87
N GLN A 387 17.22 4.97 11.52
CA GLN A 387 17.69 3.73 10.86
C GLN A 387 18.82 3.03 11.64
N SER A 388 18.66 2.98 12.97
CA SER A 388 19.67 2.44 13.88
C SER A 388 20.00 0.97 13.61
N LYS A 389 19.01 0.16 13.18
CA LYS A 389 19.22 -1.26 12.84
C LYS A 389 20.20 -1.40 11.66
N GLU A 390 20.01 -0.64 10.61
CA GLU A 390 20.83 -0.61 9.39
C GLU A 390 22.25 -0.14 9.71
N LEU A 391 22.39 0.85 10.61
CA LEU A 391 23.70 1.33 11.08
C LEU A 391 24.41 0.26 11.90
N ILE A 392 23.75 -0.35 12.89
CA ILE A 392 24.34 -1.43 13.71
C ILE A 392 24.78 -2.59 12.81
N ARG A 393 23.95 -3.01 11.87
CA ARG A 393 24.29 -4.06 10.90
C ARG A 393 25.56 -3.73 10.10
N SER A 394 25.75 -2.45 9.73
CA SER A 394 26.97 -2.01 9.04
C SER A 394 28.18 -2.02 9.97
N LEU A 395 28.04 -1.59 11.21
CA LEU A 395 29.12 -1.62 12.22
C LEU A 395 29.53 -3.05 12.58
N LEU A 396 28.60 -3.98 12.72
CA LEU A 396 28.87 -5.40 13.00
C LEU A 396 29.79 -6.03 11.95
N LYS A 397 29.72 -5.61 10.68
CA LYS A 397 30.62 -6.11 9.60
C LYS A 397 32.09 -5.77 9.85
N VAL A 398 32.37 -4.73 10.63
CA VAL A 398 33.73 -4.25 10.96
C VAL A 398 34.07 -4.45 12.45
N GLY A 399 33.27 -5.23 13.18
CA GLY A 399 33.49 -5.58 14.57
C GLY A 399 33.01 -4.53 15.59
N GLY A 400 32.22 -3.55 15.17
CA GLY A 400 31.59 -2.54 16.03
C GLY A 400 30.18 -2.91 16.46
N ASP A 401 29.66 -2.25 17.49
CA ASP A 401 28.26 -2.37 17.98
C ASP A 401 27.85 -1.06 18.67
N LEU A 402 26.55 -0.86 18.92
CA LEU A 402 26.00 0.29 19.64
C LEU A 402 25.15 -0.16 20.84
N PRO A 403 25.76 -0.72 21.91
CA PRO A 403 25.02 -1.17 23.08
C PRO A 403 24.31 -0.03 23.83
N GLY A 404 24.79 1.19 23.71
CA GLY A 404 24.19 2.39 24.27
C GLY A 404 23.11 3.05 23.42
N LEU A 405 22.56 2.38 22.40
CA LEU A 405 21.40 2.89 21.65
C LEU A 405 20.23 3.10 22.60
N ALA A 406 19.80 4.36 22.75
CA ALA A 406 18.70 4.76 23.63
C ALA A 406 17.47 5.24 22.89
N PHE A 407 17.59 5.62 21.62
CA PHE A 407 16.49 6.22 20.88
C PHE A 407 16.63 5.99 19.36
N ASP A 408 15.53 5.62 18.71
CA ASP A 408 15.38 5.59 17.24
C ASP A 408 14.12 6.36 16.84
N VAL A 409 14.30 7.36 15.95
CA VAL A 409 13.20 8.23 15.48
C VAL A 409 12.06 7.44 14.84
N GLY A 410 12.37 6.48 13.98
CA GLY A 410 11.36 5.69 13.26
C GLY A 410 10.54 4.79 14.20
N VAL A 411 11.21 4.19 15.20
CA VAL A 411 10.54 3.31 16.19
C VAL A 411 9.69 4.14 17.16
N ALA A 412 10.17 5.31 17.61
CA ALA A 412 9.40 6.21 18.46
C ALA A 412 8.13 6.70 17.76
N ALA A 413 8.26 7.20 16.53
CA ALA A 413 7.12 7.64 15.72
C ALA A 413 6.10 6.51 15.48
N TYR A 414 6.56 5.31 15.13
CA TYR A 414 5.70 4.13 14.94
C TYR A 414 4.91 3.76 16.20
N LEU A 415 5.50 3.86 17.40
CA LEU A 415 4.79 3.53 18.63
C LEU A 415 3.74 4.57 19.04
N ILE A 416 3.95 5.84 18.69
CA ILE A 416 2.94 6.88 18.87
C ILE A 416 1.73 6.61 17.97
N ASP A 417 1.97 6.39 16.67
CA ASP A 417 0.98 5.88 15.70
C ASP A 417 1.70 5.14 14.57
N PRO A 418 1.32 3.88 14.27
CA PRO A 418 1.92 3.11 13.16
C PRO A 418 1.87 3.79 11.78
N VAL A 419 0.98 4.75 11.58
CA VAL A 419 0.90 5.56 10.35
C VAL A 419 2.15 6.41 10.17
N TYR A 420 2.75 6.91 11.26
CA TYR A 420 3.95 7.76 11.21
C TYR A 420 5.21 7.02 10.75
N ALA A 421 5.23 5.69 10.83
CA ALA A 421 6.33 4.90 10.26
C ALA A 421 6.56 5.09 8.76
N LYS A 422 5.57 5.64 8.05
CA LYS A 422 5.64 5.94 6.61
C LYS A 422 6.14 7.37 6.31
N LEU A 423 6.24 8.21 7.32
CA LEU A 423 6.71 9.59 7.19
C LEU A 423 8.23 9.63 7.07
N THR A 424 8.72 10.57 6.28
CA THR A 424 10.16 10.86 6.24
C THR A 424 10.60 11.59 7.51
N VAL A 425 11.91 11.64 7.75
CA VAL A 425 12.44 12.41 8.88
C VAL A 425 12.09 13.91 8.76
N ALA A 426 12.03 14.43 7.53
CA ALA A 426 11.60 15.81 7.27
C ALA A 426 10.13 16.03 7.65
N ASP A 427 9.22 15.11 7.26
CA ASP A 427 7.80 15.19 7.64
C ASP A 427 7.62 15.13 9.17
N LEU A 428 8.38 14.26 9.84
CA LEU A 428 8.35 14.14 11.31
C LEU A 428 8.87 15.41 11.98
N LEU A 429 9.94 16.01 11.44
CA LEU A 429 10.53 17.23 11.95
C LEU A 429 9.54 18.41 11.88
N GLU A 430 8.89 18.60 10.72
CA GLU A 430 7.85 19.61 10.54
C GLU A 430 6.69 19.39 11.53
N ARG A 431 6.23 18.15 11.66
CA ARG A 431 5.08 17.80 12.48
C ARG A 431 5.31 17.94 13.98
N PHE A 432 6.44 17.44 14.48
CA PHE A 432 6.69 17.30 15.93
C PHE A 432 7.59 18.40 16.49
N ALA A 433 8.47 18.96 15.69
CA ALA A 433 9.43 19.98 16.11
C ALA A 433 9.17 21.37 15.50
N GLN A 434 8.23 21.48 14.55
CA GLN A 434 7.93 22.72 13.81
C GLN A 434 9.18 23.36 13.17
N ARG A 435 10.11 22.51 12.70
CA ARG A 435 11.33 22.89 12.01
C ARG A 435 11.39 22.24 10.62
N VAL A 436 12.16 22.78 9.71
CA VAL A 436 12.26 22.35 8.31
C VAL A 436 13.71 22.07 7.97
N LEU A 437 13.99 20.98 7.25
CA LEU A 437 15.30 20.74 6.62
C LEU A 437 15.40 21.55 5.33
N ASP A 438 16.60 22.05 5.00
CA ASP A 438 16.86 22.71 3.71
C ASP A 438 16.48 21.74 2.56
N ASP A 439 15.72 22.24 1.57
CA ASP A 439 15.26 21.47 0.41
C ASP A 439 16.42 20.85 -0.39
N ASN A 440 17.61 21.47 -0.35
CA ASN A 440 18.82 20.91 -0.96
C ASN A 440 19.35 19.66 -0.25
N LEU A 441 18.91 19.40 0.99
CA LEU A 441 19.25 18.21 1.78
C LEU A 441 18.21 17.09 1.64
N THR A 442 16.99 17.41 1.15
CA THR A 442 15.89 16.46 1.01
C THR A 442 15.71 15.94 -0.42
N SER A 443 16.34 16.57 -1.41
CA SER A 443 16.26 16.17 -2.82
C SER A 443 17.18 14.98 -3.11
N GLY A 444 16.88 13.83 -2.48
CA GLY A 444 17.49 12.54 -2.82
C GLY A 444 17.27 12.24 -4.28
N THR A 445 18.34 11.97 -5.03
CA THR A 445 18.29 11.47 -6.41
C THR A 445 17.42 10.20 -6.44
N PRO A 446 16.42 10.08 -7.36
CA PRO A 446 15.64 8.86 -7.48
C PRO A 446 16.58 7.66 -7.66
N SER A 447 16.37 6.62 -6.87
CA SER A 447 17.07 5.35 -6.92
C SER A 447 17.23 4.88 -8.38
N GLY A 448 18.46 4.95 -8.91
CA GLY A 448 18.80 4.49 -10.27
C GLY A 448 19.52 5.51 -11.19
N GLN A 449 19.69 6.77 -10.80
CA GLN A 449 20.49 7.71 -11.55
C GLN A 449 21.88 7.85 -10.87
N LEU A 450 22.94 7.41 -11.56
CA LEU A 450 24.33 7.69 -11.17
C LEU A 450 24.52 9.21 -11.16
N ALA A 451 24.63 9.80 -9.98
CA ALA A 451 25.06 11.17 -9.82
C ALA A 451 26.52 11.28 -10.29
N LEU A 452 26.76 12.03 -11.35
CA LEU A 452 28.10 12.31 -11.89
C LEU A 452 28.93 13.27 -11.01
N ASP A 453 28.28 13.90 -10.03
CA ASP A 453 28.93 14.71 -8.98
C ASP A 453 28.84 13.88 -7.69
N GLY A 454 29.96 13.49 -7.09
CA GLY A 454 30.01 12.68 -5.88
C GLY A 454 29.01 13.25 -4.85
N GLY A 455 27.91 12.49 -4.59
CA GLY A 455 26.72 12.93 -3.89
C GLY A 455 27.06 13.60 -2.57
N ARG A 456 26.22 14.55 -2.15
CA ARG A 456 26.33 15.30 -0.88
C ARG A 456 25.85 14.47 0.32
N HIS A 457 26.25 13.18 0.37
CA HIS A 457 25.82 12.22 1.41
C HIS A 457 26.19 12.71 2.84
N ASP A 458 27.31 13.45 2.97
CA ASP A 458 27.72 14.08 4.22
C ASP A 458 26.73 15.14 4.70
N ALA A 459 26.23 15.98 3.81
CA ALA A 459 25.28 17.05 4.15
C ALA A 459 23.87 16.48 4.45
N GLU A 460 23.41 15.48 3.67
CA GLU A 460 22.15 14.79 3.93
C GLU A 460 22.17 14.09 5.30
N ALA A 461 23.21 13.32 5.60
CA ALA A 461 23.35 12.67 6.91
C ALA A 461 23.46 13.67 8.06
N ALA A 462 24.14 14.81 7.83
CA ALA A 462 24.25 15.87 8.84
C ALA A 462 22.87 16.50 9.15
N GLY A 463 22.06 16.75 8.11
CA GLY A 463 20.69 17.20 8.29
C GLY A 463 19.84 16.23 9.08
N VAL A 464 19.95 14.92 8.79
CA VAL A 464 19.25 13.87 9.54
C VAL A 464 19.75 13.77 11.00
N ALA A 465 21.06 13.89 11.27
CA ALA A 465 21.59 13.86 12.62
C ALA A 465 21.08 15.03 13.50
N LEU A 466 20.99 16.25 12.92
CA LEU A 466 20.36 17.38 13.58
C LEU A 466 18.86 17.16 13.80
N ALA A 467 18.15 16.60 12.82
CA ALA A 467 16.74 16.27 12.95
C ALA A 467 16.51 15.23 14.06
N VAL A 468 17.38 14.22 14.23
CA VAL A 468 17.35 13.27 15.36
C VAL A 468 17.40 14.01 16.70
N ARG A 469 18.31 14.98 16.84
CA ARG A 469 18.41 15.82 18.04
C ARG A 469 17.12 16.57 18.33
N GLU A 470 16.58 17.25 17.35
CA GLU A 470 15.37 18.07 17.48
C GLU A 470 14.11 17.24 17.74
N LEU A 471 14.02 16.06 17.14
CA LEU A 471 12.88 15.15 17.29
C LEU A 471 12.88 14.37 18.59
N ALA A 472 14.05 14.14 19.20
CA ALA A 472 14.16 13.28 20.38
C ALA A 472 13.27 13.73 21.54
N GLY A 473 13.23 15.02 21.86
CA GLY A 473 12.39 15.58 22.92
C GLY A 473 10.89 15.44 22.64
N PRO A 474 10.37 16.00 21.54
CA PRO A 474 8.96 15.90 21.17
C PRO A 474 8.45 14.46 21.02
N LEU A 475 9.23 13.57 20.39
CA LEU A 475 8.82 12.17 20.26
C LEU A 475 8.89 11.40 21.58
N THR A 476 9.84 11.68 22.48
CA THR A 476 9.85 11.12 23.84
C THR A 476 8.60 11.54 24.59
N SER A 477 8.22 12.82 24.53
CA SER A 477 6.95 13.28 25.14
C SER A 477 5.74 12.59 24.53
N GLY A 478 5.72 12.39 23.20
CA GLY A 478 4.64 11.66 22.52
C GLY A 478 4.56 10.17 22.95
N VAL A 479 5.69 9.52 23.16
CA VAL A 479 5.79 8.14 23.69
C VAL A 479 5.27 8.07 25.12
N ASP A 480 5.64 9.05 25.97
CA ASP A 480 5.18 9.15 27.37
C ASP A 480 3.66 9.41 27.45
N ASP A 481 3.16 10.38 26.67
CA ASP A 481 1.73 10.73 26.59
C ASP A 481 0.87 9.57 26.04
N SER A 482 1.46 8.76 25.16
CA SER A 482 0.83 7.54 24.65
C SER A 482 0.87 6.38 25.64
N GLY A 483 1.61 6.49 26.75
CA GLY A 483 1.73 5.44 27.76
C GLY A 483 2.56 4.22 27.33
N VAL A 484 3.39 4.37 26.28
CA VAL A 484 4.19 3.26 25.71
C VAL A 484 5.69 3.33 26.05
N ALA A 485 6.08 4.19 27.00
CA ALA A 485 7.48 4.40 27.36
C ALA A 485 8.21 3.12 27.81
N ALA A 486 7.56 2.29 28.63
CA ALA A 486 8.14 1.01 29.05
C ALA A 486 8.32 0.07 27.85
N LEU A 487 7.31 -0.04 26.96
CA LEU A 487 7.39 -0.86 25.75
C LEU A 487 8.52 -0.37 24.82
N PHE A 488 8.68 0.96 24.68
CA PHE A 488 9.74 1.56 23.89
C PHE A 488 11.12 1.22 24.45
N ASN A 489 11.35 1.53 25.74
CA ASN A 489 12.68 1.42 26.35
C ASN A 489 13.10 -0.02 26.61
N ASP A 490 12.18 -0.88 27.07
CA ASP A 490 12.50 -2.22 27.58
C ASP A 490 12.38 -3.29 26.47
N THR A 491 11.66 -3.00 25.38
CA THR A 491 11.42 -4.00 24.32
C THR A 491 11.83 -3.49 22.93
N GLU A 492 11.24 -2.38 22.43
CA GLU A 492 11.41 -2.00 21.01
C GLU A 492 12.81 -1.47 20.68
N VAL A 493 13.43 -0.66 21.55
CA VAL A 493 14.80 -0.18 21.35
C VAL A 493 15.82 -1.33 21.48
N PRO A 494 15.78 -2.20 22.51
CA PRO A 494 16.65 -3.38 22.57
C PRO A 494 16.48 -4.32 21.37
N LEU A 495 15.25 -4.48 20.87
CA LEU A 495 14.94 -5.34 19.73
C LEU A 495 15.68 -4.91 18.45
N ILE A 496 15.95 -3.62 18.25
CA ILE A 496 16.74 -3.11 17.13
C ILE A 496 18.09 -3.85 17.01
N ARG A 497 18.80 -4.00 18.11
CA ARG A 497 20.09 -4.72 18.15
C ARG A 497 19.94 -6.21 17.88
N VAL A 498 18.90 -6.83 18.44
CA VAL A 498 18.62 -8.27 18.20
C VAL A 498 18.42 -8.51 16.71
N LEU A 499 17.54 -7.71 16.07
CA LEU A 499 17.28 -7.83 14.63
C LEU A 499 18.52 -7.53 13.78
N ALA A 500 19.30 -6.50 14.12
CA ALA A 500 20.55 -6.19 13.42
C ALA A 500 21.56 -7.35 13.47
N ARG A 501 21.70 -8.02 14.62
CA ARG A 501 22.54 -9.22 14.79
C ARG A 501 22.01 -10.40 13.99
N MET A 502 20.70 -10.67 14.04
CA MET A 502 20.06 -11.73 13.24
C MET A 502 20.32 -11.51 11.74
N GLU A 503 20.12 -10.29 11.24
CA GLU A 503 20.37 -9.93 9.85
C GLU A 503 21.85 -10.02 9.47
N HIS A 504 22.75 -9.65 10.39
CA HIS A 504 24.20 -9.76 10.17
C HIS A 504 24.66 -11.22 10.13
N ILE A 505 24.19 -12.05 11.06
CA ILE A 505 24.52 -13.48 11.12
C ILE A 505 23.91 -14.22 9.93
N GLY A 506 22.63 -14.01 9.67
CA GLY A 506 21.86 -14.74 8.66
C GLY A 506 21.65 -16.21 9.01
N ILE A 507 20.87 -16.93 8.21
CA ILE A 507 20.67 -18.38 8.34
C ILE A 507 21.44 -19.12 7.26
N ALA A 508 22.17 -20.19 7.62
CA ALA A 508 22.95 -20.97 6.66
C ALA A 508 22.07 -21.84 5.77
N VAL A 509 22.51 -22.03 4.55
CA VAL A 509 21.76 -22.73 3.50
C VAL A 509 22.65 -23.72 2.79
N ASP A 510 22.17 -24.96 2.61
CA ASP A 510 22.77 -25.91 1.67
C ASP A 510 22.39 -25.47 0.23
N ARG A 511 23.33 -24.78 -0.42
CA ARG A 511 23.17 -24.28 -1.78
C ARG A 511 22.87 -25.40 -2.80
N VAL A 512 23.53 -26.57 -2.62
CA VAL A 512 23.35 -27.69 -3.55
C VAL A 512 21.94 -28.26 -3.41
N ALA A 513 21.48 -28.46 -2.19
CA ALA A 513 20.10 -28.90 -1.93
C ALA A 513 19.08 -27.90 -2.51
N LEU A 514 19.29 -26.60 -2.34
CA LEU A 514 18.40 -25.57 -2.86
C LEU A 514 18.35 -25.54 -4.40
N GLU A 515 19.51 -25.73 -5.08
CA GLU A 515 19.59 -25.88 -6.53
C GLU A 515 18.88 -27.14 -7.04
N GLU A 516 18.94 -28.24 -6.30
CA GLU A 516 18.23 -29.49 -6.64
C GLU A 516 16.73 -29.32 -6.52
N ILE A 517 16.26 -28.67 -5.47
CA ILE A 517 14.84 -28.32 -5.26
C ILE A 517 14.36 -27.43 -6.42
N GLY A 518 15.13 -26.42 -6.78
CA GLY A 518 14.80 -25.51 -7.90
C GLY A 518 14.66 -26.25 -9.23
N ARG A 519 15.57 -27.20 -9.53
CA ARG A 519 15.52 -28.04 -10.74
C ARG A 519 14.30 -28.97 -10.75
N ASP A 520 14.00 -29.66 -9.64
CA ASP A 520 12.81 -30.53 -9.54
C ASP A 520 11.52 -29.75 -9.80
N LEU A 521 11.39 -28.56 -9.20
CA LEU A 521 10.23 -27.70 -9.43
C LEU A 521 10.12 -27.23 -10.88
N HIS A 522 11.26 -26.89 -11.52
CA HIS A 522 11.28 -26.51 -12.93
C HIS A 522 10.77 -27.64 -13.82
N ASP A 523 11.29 -28.85 -13.62
CA ASP A 523 10.90 -30.04 -14.39
C ASP A 523 9.41 -30.37 -14.21
N ARG A 524 8.89 -30.25 -13.00
CA ARG A 524 7.46 -30.49 -12.67
C ARG A 524 6.55 -29.42 -13.28
N VAL A 525 6.91 -28.15 -13.22
CA VAL A 525 6.15 -27.04 -13.84
C VAL A 525 6.10 -27.22 -15.36
N ASP A 526 7.23 -27.57 -15.98
CA ASP A 526 7.31 -27.81 -17.43
C ASP A 526 6.54 -29.05 -17.86
N ALA A 527 6.50 -30.09 -17.04
CA ALA A 527 5.68 -31.29 -17.30
C ALA A 527 4.18 -30.95 -17.28
N LEU A 528 3.71 -30.24 -16.25
CA LEU A 528 2.33 -29.78 -16.15
C LEU A 528 1.95 -28.83 -17.29
N ALA A 529 2.85 -27.93 -17.67
CA ALA A 529 2.60 -27.01 -18.78
C ALA A 529 2.44 -27.75 -20.13
N ARG A 530 3.20 -28.81 -20.37
CA ARG A 530 3.04 -29.66 -21.57
C ARG A 530 1.72 -30.45 -21.52
N GLU A 531 1.37 -31.00 -20.39
CA GLU A 531 0.09 -31.70 -20.17
C GLU A 531 -1.08 -30.78 -20.45
N LEU A 532 -1.11 -29.60 -19.83
CA LEU A 532 -2.17 -28.60 -19.99
C LEU A 532 -2.34 -28.13 -21.43
N ARG A 533 -1.24 -27.89 -22.15
CA ARG A 533 -1.28 -27.54 -23.58
C ARG A 533 -1.85 -28.69 -24.43
N THR A 534 -1.58 -29.94 -24.06
CA THR A 534 -2.12 -31.13 -24.73
C THR A 534 -3.63 -31.25 -24.45
N VAL A 535 -4.07 -31.13 -23.21
CA VAL A 535 -5.49 -31.19 -22.83
C VAL A 535 -6.30 -30.07 -23.48
N ALA A 536 -5.69 -28.87 -23.61
CA ALA A 536 -6.31 -27.71 -24.28
C ALA A 536 -6.28 -27.76 -25.80
N ASP A 537 -5.61 -28.75 -26.42
CA ASP A 537 -5.28 -28.77 -27.86
C ASP A 537 -4.70 -27.44 -28.38
N SER A 538 -3.89 -26.77 -27.55
CA SER A 538 -3.31 -25.44 -27.81
C SER A 538 -1.82 -25.41 -27.45
N PRO A 539 -0.92 -25.75 -28.40
CA PRO A 539 0.53 -25.88 -28.14
C PRO A 539 1.18 -24.56 -27.68
N ASP A 540 0.67 -23.42 -28.12
CA ASP A 540 1.20 -22.08 -27.85
C ASP A 540 0.50 -21.38 -26.67
N LEU A 541 -0.35 -22.09 -25.92
CA LEU A 541 -1.07 -21.52 -24.77
C LEU A 541 -0.10 -21.01 -23.70
N ASN A 542 -0.18 -19.72 -23.41
CA ASN A 542 0.50 -19.12 -22.26
C ASN A 542 -0.37 -19.23 -21.01
N LEU A 543 -0.03 -20.18 -20.13
CA LEU A 543 -0.76 -20.46 -18.88
C LEU A 543 -0.70 -19.32 -17.86
N ASN A 544 0.24 -18.37 -18.03
CA ASN A 544 0.38 -17.17 -17.21
C ASN A 544 -0.36 -15.94 -17.81
N SER A 545 -1.03 -16.11 -18.96
CA SER A 545 -1.83 -15.07 -19.59
C SER A 545 -3.31 -15.16 -19.17
N PRO A 546 -3.82 -14.25 -18.33
CA PRO A 546 -5.26 -14.25 -17.97
C PRO A 546 -6.18 -14.10 -19.18
N THR A 547 -5.70 -13.42 -20.23
CA THR A 547 -6.48 -13.18 -21.47
C THR A 547 -6.64 -14.46 -22.27
N GLN A 548 -5.56 -15.24 -22.46
CA GLN A 548 -5.61 -16.48 -23.20
C GLN A 548 -6.41 -17.54 -22.44
N LEU A 549 -6.23 -17.63 -21.11
CA LEU A 549 -7.01 -18.53 -20.27
C LEU A 549 -8.50 -18.19 -20.27
N ARG A 550 -8.88 -16.90 -20.29
CA ARG A 550 -10.28 -16.48 -20.41
C ARG A 550 -10.88 -16.94 -21.73
N ALA A 551 -10.19 -16.70 -22.85
CA ALA A 551 -10.65 -17.15 -24.16
C ALA A 551 -10.86 -18.67 -24.15
N LEU A 552 -9.91 -19.45 -23.71
CA LEU A 552 -10.00 -20.91 -23.63
C LEU A 552 -11.18 -21.37 -22.75
N LEU A 553 -11.22 -20.92 -21.48
CA LEU A 553 -12.18 -21.42 -20.50
C LEU A 553 -13.62 -20.99 -20.80
N TYR A 554 -13.82 -19.73 -21.16
CA TYR A 554 -15.16 -19.13 -21.21
C TYR A 554 -15.69 -18.94 -22.63
N ASP A 555 -14.84 -18.64 -23.60
CA ASP A 555 -15.29 -18.38 -24.97
C ASP A 555 -15.27 -19.68 -25.81
N GLU A 556 -14.24 -20.52 -25.70
CA GLU A 556 -14.09 -21.77 -26.45
C GLU A 556 -14.81 -22.94 -25.78
N HIS A 557 -14.57 -23.14 -24.48
CA HIS A 557 -15.20 -24.23 -23.70
C HIS A 557 -16.53 -23.84 -23.05
N GLY A 558 -16.93 -22.56 -23.06
CA GLY A 558 -18.22 -22.10 -22.56
C GLY A 558 -18.47 -22.34 -21.07
N LEU A 559 -17.42 -22.45 -20.27
CA LEU A 559 -17.54 -22.72 -18.83
C LEU A 559 -18.18 -21.51 -18.14
N SER A 560 -18.99 -21.77 -17.11
CA SER A 560 -19.63 -20.72 -16.31
C SER A 560 -19.51 -21.03 -14.83
N PRO A 561 -18.68 -20.29 -14.07
CA PRO A 561 -18.49 -20.55 -12.65
C PRO A 561 -19.73 -20.14 -11.85
N ALA A 562 -20.26 -21.07 -11.04
CA ALA A 562 -21.45 -20.84 -10.23
C ALA A 562 -21.22 -19.68 -9.23
N GLY A 563 -22.17 -18.73 -9.19
CA GLY A 563 -22.14 -17.61 -8.24
C GLY A 563 -21.07 -16.54 -8.50
N VAL A 564 -20.42 -16.55 -9.68
CA VAL A 564 -19.44 -15.52 -10.07
C VAL A 564 -20.06 -14.61 -11.13
N ARG A 565 -20.03 -13.29 -10.87
CA ARG A 565 -20.53 -12.30 -11.82
C ARG A 565 -19.52 -12.10 -12.97
N LYS A 566 -20.01 -12.12 -14.21
CA LYS A 566 -19.21 -11.79 -15.40
C LYS A 566 -18.92 -10.29 -15.40
N THR A 567 -17.65 -9.92 -15.47
CA THR A 567 -17.20 -8.52 -15.63
C THR A 567 -17.18 -8.14 -17.10
N LYS A 568 -16.97 -6.84 -17.44
CA LYS A 568 -16.79 -6.39 -18.84
C LYS A 568 -15.64 -7.10 -19.56
N SER A 569 -14.58 -7.48 -18.82
CA SER A 569 -13.45 -8.24 -19.34
C SER A 569 -13.66 -9.77 -19.30
N GLY A 570 -14.85 -10.25 -18.94
CA GLY A 570 -15.19 -11.67 -18.77
C GLY A 570 -15.13 -12.12 -17.30
N TYR A 571 -15.12 -13.42 -17.08
CA TYR A 571 -14.91 -14.00 -15.75
C TYR A 571 -13.45 -13.90 -15.32
N SER A 572 -13.20 -13.85 -13.99
CA SER A 572 -11.84 -13.94 -13.44
C SER A 572 -11.24 -15.33 -13.72
N THR A 573 -9.91 -15.38 -13.78
CA THR A 573 -9.14 -16.63 -13.81
C THR A 573 -8.31 -16.83 -12.53
N ASP A 574 -8.71 -16.16 -11.43
CA ASP A 574 -8.08 -16.34 -10.11
C ASP A 574 -8.35 -17.77 -9.55
N ALA A 575 -7.57 -18.15 -8.54
CA ALA A 575 -7.66 -19.48 -7.95
C ALA A 575 -9.07 -19.79 -7.40
N ALA A 576 -9.73 -18.80 -6.77
CA ALA A 576 -11.06 -18.98 -6.19
C ALA A 576 -12.15 -19.19 -7.27
N THR A 577 -12.01 -18.53 -8.43
CA THR A 577 -12.90 -18.73 -9.57
C THR A 577 -12.62 -20.06 -10.26
N LEU A 578 -11.34 -20.41 -10.46
CA LEU A 578 -10.95 -21.70 -11.05
C LEU A 578 -11.41 -22.89 -10.19
N GLU A 579 -11.35 -22.77 -8.87
CA GLU A 579 -11.84 -23.80 -7.94
C GLU A 579 -13.32 -24.13 -8.18
N LYS A 580 -14.16 -23.12 -8.50
CA LYS A 580 -15.58 -23.31 -8.85
C LYS A 580 -15.80 -23.97 -10.22
N LEU A 581 -14.77 -24.04 -11.05
CA LEU A 581 -14.78 -24.69 -12.35
C LEU A 581 -14.21 -26.13 -12.29
N ARG A 582 -13.69 -26.56 -11.13
CA ARG A 582 -13.03 -27.87 -10.96
C ARG A 582 -13.87 -29.03 -11.47
N ASP A 583 -15.15 -29.07 -11.06
CA ASP A 583 -16.07 -30.15 -11.45
C ASP A 583 -16.54 -30.07 -12.91
N LEU A 584 -16.36 -28.92 -13.59
CA LEU A 584 -16.78 -28.71 -14.97
C LEU A 584 -15.71 -29.16 -15.99
N TRP A 585 -14.43 -29.06 -15.65
CA TRP A 585 -13.32 -29.53 -16.48
C TRP A 585 -12.13 -29.95 -15.61
N PRO A 586 -12.25 -31.03 -14.85
CA PRO A 586 -11.25 -31.43 -13.86
C PRO A 586 -9.88 -31.70 -14.48
N GLU A 587 -9.83 -32.32 -15.71
CA GLU A 587 -8.57 -32.68 -16.38
C GLU A 587 -7.72 -31.46 -16.76
N PHE A 588 -8.28 -30.26 -16.83
CA PHE A 588 -7.55 -29.03 -17.11
C PHE A 588 -7.40 -28.17 -15.85
N ILE A 589 -8.47 -28.01 -15.06
CA ILE A 589 -8.49 -27.05 -13.93
C ILE A 589 -7.60 -27.52 -12.76
N GLU A 590 -7.62 -28.81 -12.41
CA GLU A 590 -6.77 -29.33 -11.33
C GLU A 590 -5.27 -29.19 -11.65
N PRO A 591 -4.78 -29.63 -12.83
CA PRO A 591 -3.39 -29.39 -13.21
C PRO A 591 -3.06 -27.91 -13.36
N LEU A 592 -3.97 -27.03 -13.79
CA LEU A 592 -3.74 -25.59 -13.90
C LEU A 592 -3.56 -24.93 -12.51
N LEU A 593 -4.38 -25.27 -11.53
CA LEU A 593 -4.23 -24.81 -10.15
C LEU A 593 -2.88 -25.27 -9.58
N ARG A 594 -2.53 -26.54 -9.82
CA ARG A 594 -1.24 -27.10 -9.37
C ARG A 594 -0.05 -26.48 -10.09
N HIS A 595 -0.13 -26.24 -11.40
CA HIS A 595 0.89 -25.52 -12.16
C HIS A 595 1.16 -24.14 -11.57
N ARG A 596 0.12 -23.36 -11.30
CA ARG A 596 0.25 -22.02 -10.72
C ARG A 596 0.88 -22.02 -9.32
N GLU A 597 0.51 -23.00 -8.50
CA GLU A 597 1.09 -23.18 -7.17
C GLU A 597 2.60 -23.44 -7.27
N LEU A 598 2.99 -24.43 -8.09
CA LEU A 598 4.39 -24.82 -8.26
C LEU A 598 5.20 -23.71 -8.97
N ASP A 599 4.63 -23.03 -9.96
CA ASP A 599 5.31 -21.92 -10.67
C ASP A 599 5.59 -20.74 -9.73
N LYS A 600 4.62 -20.42 -8.84
CA LYS A 600 4.83 -19.42 -7.78
C LYS A 600 5.95 -19.84 -6.82
N LEU A 601 5.95 -21.10 -6.38
CA LEU A 601 7.00 -21.63 -5.49
C LEU A 601 8.36 -21.62 -6.17
N ARG A 602 8.44 -22.01 -7.45
CA ARG A 602 9.66 -21.96 -8.25
C ARG A 602 10.23 -20.55 -8.33
N GLY A 603 9.41 -19.57 -8.72
CA GLY A 603 9.85 -18.19 -8.89
C GLY A 603 10.25 -17.53 -7.56
N THR A 604 9.44 -17.73 -6.51
CA THR A 604 9.65 -17.07 -5.22
C THR A 604 10.76 -17.75 -4.39
N TYR A 605 10.74 -19.08 -4.30
CA TYR A 605 11.62 -19.83 -3.39
C TYR A 605 12.68 -20.65 -4.12
N GLY A 606 12.47 -21.11 -5.36
CA GLY A 606 13.50 -21.79 -6.13
C GLY A 606 14.58 -20.81 -6.62
N GLU A 607 14.21 -19.92 -7.52
CA GLU A 607 15.13 -18.95 -8.14
C GLU A 607 15.39 -17.76 -7.19
N GLY A 608 14.34 -17.26 -6.50
CA GLY A 608 14.43 -16.09 -5.62
C GLY A 608 15.35 -16.31 -4.42
N LEU A 609 15.27 -17.45 -3.70
CA LEU A 609 16.17 -17.72 -2.57
C LEU A 609 17.61 -17.89 -3.00
N LEU A 610 17.86 -18.57 -4.13
CA LEU A 610 19.22 -18.77 -4.65
C LEU A 610 19.92 -17.44 -4.95
N SER A 611 19.18 -16.43 -5.44
CA SER A 611 19.75 -15.11 -5.72
C SER A 611 20.09 -14.32 -4.45
N GLU A 612 19.53 -14.69 -3.29
CA GLU A 612 19.77 -14.04 -2.02
C GLU A 612 20.83 -14.75 -1.15
N VAL A 613 21.33 -15.93 -1.59
CA VAL A 613 22.41 -16.63 -0.89
C VAL A 613 23.71 -15.87 -1.06
N ALA A 614 24.26 -15.36 0.04
CA ALA A 614 25.50 -14.60 0.07
C ALA A 614 26.76 -15.51 -0.12
N ALA A 615 27.93 -14.88 -0.16
CA ALA A 615 29.20 -15.59 -0.37
C ALA A 615 29.63 -16.52 0.78
N ASP A 616 29.04 -16.36 1.94
CA ASP A 616 29.21 -17.19 3.14
C ASP A 616 28.19 -18.33 3.25
N ASP A 617 27.44 -18.61 2.16
CA ASP A 617 26.36 -19.58 2.08
C ASP A 617 25.24 -19.36 3.11
N ARG A 618 24.99 -18.08 3.46
CA ARG A 618 23.89 -17.68 4.33
C ARG A 618 22.91 -16.74 3.62
N ILE A 619 21.67 -16.72 4.08
CA ILE A 619 20.64 -15.75 3.67
C ILE A 619 20.49 -14.72 4.79
N HIS A 620 20.72 -13.45 4.45
CA HIS A 620 20.62 -12.30 5.36
C HIS A 620 19.31 -11.55 5.10
N ALA A 621 18.20 -12.16 5.46
CA ALA A 621 16.88 -11.52 5.32
C ALA A 621 16.79 -10.24 6.17
N SER A 622 15.92 -9.31 5.78
CA SER A 622 15.58 -8.14 6.59
C SER A 622 14.38 -8.43 7.47
N PHE A 623 14.41 -7.96 8.74
CA PHE A 623 13.31 -8.07 9.68
C PHE A 623 12.85 -6.68 10.11
N ASN A 624 11.58 -6.35 9.83
CA ASN A 624 11.05 -5.03 10.06
C ASN A 624 10.10 -5.03 11.27
N GLN A 625 10.33 -4.10 12.23
CA GLN A 625 9.50 -3.95 13.41
C GLN A 625 8.43 -2.85 13.31
N THR A 626 8.48 -2.02 12.27
CA THR A 626 7.62 -0.83 12.10
C THR A 626 6.65 -0.93 10.92
N VAL A 627 6.58 -2.07 10.21
CA VAL A 627 5.73 -2.24 9.03
C VAL A 627 4.32 -2.71 9.37
N ALA A 628 4.19 -3.71 10.25
CA ALA A 628 2.89 -4.26 10.61
C ALA A 628 2.19 -3.41 11.67
N ARG A 629 0.97 -2.92 11.37
CA ARG A 629 0.17 -2.11 12.33
C ARG A 629 -0.18 -2.86 13.64
N THR A 630 -0.04 -4.18 13.66
CA THR A 630 -0.35 -5.02 14.84
C THR A 630 0.85 -5.22 15.78
N GLY A 631 2.01 -4.66 15.47
CA GLY A 631 3.24 -4.90 16.23
C GLY A 631 4.03 -6.14 15.81
N ARG A 632 3.48 -7.00 14.93
CA ARG A 632 4.21 -8.18 14.44
C ARG A 632 5.45 -7.79 13.64
N LEU A 633 6.47 -8.61 13.68
CA LEU A 633 7.62 -8.51 12.80
C LEU A 633 7.23 -8.96 11.39
N SER A 634 7.80 -8.35 10.38
CA SER A 634 7.73 -8.82 8.99
C SER A 634 9.11 -9.11 8.45
N SER A 635 9.20 -9.97 7.43
CA SER A 635 10.46 -10.30 6.76
C SER A 635 10.39 -9.96 5.29
N ASP A 636 11.47 -9.41 4.76
CA ASP A 636 11.64 -9.19 3.33
C ASP A 636 13.09 -9.47 2.90
N ARG A 637 13.33 -9.50 1.59
CA ARG A 637 14.65 -9.69 0.96
C ARG A 637 15.49 -10.85 1.50
N PRO A 638 14.99 -12.09 1.53
CA PRO A 638 13.67 -12.55 1.09
C PRO A 638 12.65 -12.63 2.24
N ASN A 639 11.35 -12.77 1.89
CA ASN A 639 10.33 -13.03 2.90
C ASN A 639 10.34 -14.51 3.33
N LEU A 640 11.06 -14.82 4.40
CA LEU A 640 11.17 -16.17 4.95
C LEU A 640 9.92 -16.61 5.74
N HIS A 641 9.05 -15.66 6.18
CA HIS A 641 7.82 -15.97 6.90
C HIS A 641 6.77 -16.67 6.03
N ASN A 642 6.87 -16.52 4.70
CA ASN A 642 5.89 -17.07 3.76
C ASN A 642 6.29 -18.42 3.14
N ILE A 643 7.39 -19.04 3.58
CA ILE A 643 7.73 -20.41 3.15
C ILE A 643 6.64 -21.36 3.64
N PRO A 644 5.92 -22.09 2.74
CA PRO A 644 4.77 -22.88 3.13
C PRO A 644 5.10 -23.92 4.20
N VAL A 645 4.24 -24.03 5.21
CA VAL A 645 4.44 -24.99 6.32
C VAL A 645 3.73 -26.30 6.06
N ARG A 646 2.60 -26.28 5.33
CA ARG A 646 1.65 -27.41 5.24
C ARG A 646 1.80 -28.24 3.97
N SER A 647 2.46 -27.71 2.92
CA SER A 647 2.68 -28.45 1.69
C SER A 647 3.97 -29.27 1.75
N ASP A 648 4.00 -30.38 1.02
CA ASP A 648 5.19 -31.22 0.92
C ASP A 648 6.38 -30.44 0.32
N GLU A 649 6.11 -29.56 -0.65
CA GLU A 649 7.11 -28.67 -1.25
C GLU A 649 7.68 -27.70 -0.22
N GLY A 650 6.87 -27.13 0.63
CA GLY A 650 7.32 -26.22 1.69
C GLY A 650 8.25 -26.91 2.69
N ARG A 651 7.96 -28.18 3.04
CA ARG A 651 8.87 -29.00 3.86
C ARG A 651 10.20 -29.24 3.17
N VAL A 652 10.16 -29.55 1.87
CA VAL A 652 11.38 -29.76 1.07
C VAL A 652 12.25 -28.49 1.07
N PHE A 653 11.69 -27.28 0.90
CA PHE A 653 12.47 -26.05 1.03
C PHE A 653 13.16 -25.89 2.39
N ARG A 654 12.50 -26.29 3.46
CA ARG A 654 13.06 -26.18 4.82
C ARG A 654 14.22 -27.14 5.08
N THR A 655 14.37 -28.19 4.29
CA THR A 655 15.55 -29.08 4.37
C THR A 655 16.83 -28.41 3.90
N ALA A 656 16.72 -27.36 3.09
CA ALA A 656 17.89 -26.60 2.62
C ALA A 656 18.43 -25.60 3.67
N PHE A 657 17.69 -25.30 4.73
CA PHE A 657 18.16 -24.44 5.82
C PHE A 657 18.83 -25.29 6.90
N VAL A 658 20.11 -25.05 7.09
CA VAL A 658 21.00 -25.87 7.91
C VAL A 658 21.72 -25.01 8.97
N PRO A 659 22.22 -25.57 10.07
CA PRO A 659 23.11 -24.84 10.99
C PRO A 659 24.53 -24.78 10.44
N ALA A 660 25.40 -23.97 11.08
CA ALA A 660 26.84 -24.04 10.87
C ALA A 660 27.41 -25.41 11.28
N ASP A 661 28.58 -25.74 10.80
CA ASP A 661 29.28 -26.98 11.13
C ASP A 661 29.46 -27.12 12.66
N GLY A 662 29.13 -28.29 13.21
CA GLY A 662 29.19 -28.58 14.64
C GLY A 662 28.06 -27.97 15.49
N CYS A 663 27.03 -27.45 14.86
CA CYS A 663 25.85 -26.94 15.52
C CYS A 663 24.59 -27.74 15.14
N GLN A 664 23.50 -27.50 15.88
CA GLN A 664 22.16 -27.93 15.60
C GLN A 664 21.22 -26.71 15.59
N LEU A 665 20.07 -26.81 14.91
CA LEU A 665 19.01 -25.82 15.03
C LEU A 665 18.07 -26.19 16.18
N LEU A 666 17.92 -25.28 17.12
CA LEU A 666 16.84 -25.27 18.10
C LEU A 666 15.69 -24.45 17.54
N VAL A 667 14.52 -25.04 17.41
CA VAL A 667 13.26 -24.33 17.07
C VAL A 667 12.39 -24.32 18.32
N ALA A 668 12.12 -23.15 18.84
CA ALA A 668 11.22 -22.91 19.97
C ALA A 668 10.01 -22.11 19.52
N ASP A 669 8.81 -22.67 19.62
CA ASP A 669 7.55 -22.16 19.10
C ASP A 669 6.50 -22.06 20.20
N TYR A 670 5.82 -20.91 20.31
CA TYR A 670 4.74 -20.75 21.26
C TYR A 670 3.52 -21.62 20.86
N ASN A 671 3.06 -22.43 21.77
CA ASN A 671 1.87 -23.26 21.58
C ASN A 671 0.60 -22.41 21.71
N GLN A 672 -0.07 -22.14 20.61
CA GLN A 672 -1.39 -21.49 20.54
C GLN A 672 -1.43 -20.10 21.23
N ILE A 673 -0.41 -19.29 21.05
CA ILE A 673 -0.26 -18.00 21.74
C ILE A 673 -1.50 -17.09 21.61
N GLU A 674 -2.09 -16.98 20.42
CA GLU A 674 -3.28 -16.13 20.20
C GLU A 674 -4.50 -16.61 20.99
N LEU A 675 -4.70 -17.95 21.11
CA LEU A 675 -5.80 -18.51 21.89
C LEU A 675 -5.57 -18.30 23.39
N ARG A 676 -4.33 -18.33 23.84
CA ARG A 676 -3.95 -18.01 25.24
C ARG A 676 -4.17 -16.52 25.53
N CYS A 677 -3.83 -15.65 24.59
CA CYS A 677 -4.15 -14.21 24.69
C CYS A 677 -5.66 -13.96 24.76
N ILE A 678 -6.48 -14.64 23.94
CA ILE A 678 -7.95 -14.54 24.02
C ILE A 678 -8.46 -15.00 25.39
N ALA A 679 -7.99 -16.15 25.89
CA ALA A 679 -8.42 -16.70 27.16
C ALA A 679 -8.13 -15.73 28.34
N HIS A 680 -6.94 -15.11 28.35
CA HIS A 680 -6.54 -14.10 29.32
C HIS A 680 -7.36 -12.81 29.21
N LEU A 681 -7.43 -12.21 28.00
CA LEU A 681 -8.11 -10.92 27.77
C LEU A 681 -9.64 -10.99 28.00
N ALA A 682 -10.24 -12.13 27.64
CA ALA A 682 -11.65 -12.39 27.89
C ALA A 682 -11.93 -12.82 29.33
N ALA A 683 -10.93 -13.32 30.05
CA ALA A 683 -11.06 -13.99 31.35
C ALA A 683 -12.15 -15.08 31.33
N ASP A 684 -12.22 -15.85 30.23
CA ASP A 684 -13.27 -16.88 30.08
C ASP A 684 -12.94 -18.10 30.94
N PRO A 685 -13.80 -18.45 31.91
CA PRO A 685 -13.50 -19.54 32.85
C PRO A 685 -13.25 -20.89 32.18
N GLY A 686 -13.96 -21.15 31.08
CA GLY A 686 -13.85 -22.41 30.37
C GLY A 686 -12.57 -22.56 29.56
N LEU A 687 -12.06 -21.45 28.99
CA LEU A 687 -10.78 -21.44 28.32
C LEU A 687 -9.64 -21.46 29.32
N LEU A 688 -9.72 -20.68 30.41
CA LEU A 688 -8.71 -20.67 31.48
C LEU A 688 -8.55 -22.04 32.15
N GLU A 689 -9.66 -22.70 32.50
CA GLU A 689 -9.67 -24.06 33.05
C GLU A 689 -8.97 -25.04 32.09
N ALA A 690 -9.33 -25.04 30.81
CA ALA A 690 -8.76 -25.96 29.85
C ALA A 690 -7.24 -25.78 29.68
N PHE A 691 -6.75 -24.54 29.68
CA PHE A 691 -5.31 -24.26 29.56
C PHE A 691 -4.54 -24.56 30.86
N ASN A 692 -5.12 -24.25 32.02
CA ASN A 692 -4.47 -24.52 33.31
C ASN A 692 -4.39 -25.99 33.62
N ASP A 693 -5.38 -26.79 33.21
CA ASP A 693 -5.41 -28.23 33.39
C ASP A 693 -4.65 -29.02 32.29
N GLY A 694 -4.03 -28.31 31.33
CA GLY A 694 -3.29 -28.92 30.21
C GLY A 694 -4.17 -29.76 29.26
N ILE A 695 -5.47 -29.46 29.15
CA ILE A 695 -6.41 -30.16 28.29
C ILE A 695 -6.23 -29.65 26.85
N ASP A 696 -6.35 -30.55 25.84
CA ASP A 696 -6.38 -30.14 24.43
C ASP A 696 -7.55 -29.16 24.18
N ILE A 697 -7.19 -27.87 24.00
CA ILE A 697 -8.16 -26.79 23.85
C ILE A 697 -9.13 -27.01 22.69
N HIS A 698 -8.67 -27.61 21.59
CA HIS A 698 -9.53 -27.87 20.44
C HIS A 698 -10.53 -29.00 20.71
N ASN A 699 -10.12 -29.98 21.51
CA ASN A 699 -11.02 -31.06 21.95
C ASN A 699 -12.03 -30.53 23.00
N ALA A 700 -11.57 -29.75 23.97
CA ALA A 700 -12.44 -29.10 24.94
C ALA A 700 -13.46 -28.15 24.29
N THR A 701 -13.02 -27.35 23.31
CA THR A 701 -13.90 -26.48 22.52
C THR A 701 -14.92 -27.30 21.74
N ALA A 702 -14.50 -28.38 21.06
CA ALA A 702 -15.39 -29.24 20.30
C ALA A 702 -16.47 -29.89 21.19
N ALA A 703 -16.06 -30.42 22.33
CA ALA A 703 -16.98 -31.03 23.30
C ALA A 703 -18.09 -30.03 23.72
N ARG A 704 -17.72 -28.80 24.04
CA ARG A 704 -18.66 -27.74 24.46
C ARG A 704 -19.54 -27.23 23.31
N VAL A 705 -18.95 -26.96 22.12
CA VAL A 705 -19.67 -26.41 20.95
C VAL A 705 -20.66 -27.43 20.38
N PHE A 706 -20.30 -28.70 20.35
CA PHE A 706 -21.15 -29.77 19.78
C PHE A 706 -21.95 -30.52 20.85
N GLY A 707 -21.78 -30.21 22.12
CA GLY A 707 -22.54 -30.84 23.23
C GLY A 707 -22.27 -32.33 23.39
N VAL A 708 -21.03 -32.79 23.18
CA VAL A 708 -20.62 -34.19 23.30
C VAL A 708 -19.57 -34.35 24.40
N ASP A 709 -19.42 -35.56 24.93
CA ASP A 709 -18.33 -35.80 25.90
C ASP A 709 -16.95 -35.70 25.23
N ALA A 710 -15.96 -35.24 25.98
CA ALA A 710 -14.60 -35.01 25.43
C ALA A 710 -13.96 -36.27 24.81
N GLY A 711 -14.31 -37.48 25.33
CA GLY A 711 -13.86 -38.73 24.78
C GLY A 711 -14.60 -39.19 23.52
N GLU A 712 -15.71 -38.53 23.16
CA GLU A 712 -16.56 -38.84 22.00
C GLU A 712 -16.39 -37.83 20.85
N VAL A 713 -15.56 -36.83 21.03
CA VAL A 713 -15.29 -35.83 19.99
C VAL A 713 -14.67 -36.48 18.77
N SER A 714 -15.31 -36.35 17.61
CA SER A 714 -14.77 -36.81 16.34
C SER A 714 -13.65 -35.92 15.80
N LEU A 715 -12.80 -36.46 14.92
CA LEU A 715 -11.73 -35.68 14.27
C LEU A 715 -12.29 -34.50 13.47
N ASP A 716 -13.48 -34.67 12.84
CA ASP A 716 -14.16 -33.60 12.10
C ASP A 716 -14.63 -32.49 13.05
N GLN A 717 -15.28 -32.84 14.17
CA GLN A 717 -15.71 -31.86 15.18
C GLN A 717 -14.50 -31.10 15.77
N ARG A 718 -13.42 -31.81 16.09
CA ARG A 718 -12.18 -31.18 16.57
C ARG A 718 -11.57 -30.24 15.53
N SER A 719 -11.57 -30.62 14.25
CA SER A 719 -11.09 -29.79 13.14
C SER A 719 -11.95 -28.55 12.96
N LYS A 720 -13.28 -28.69 12.98
CA LYS A 720 -14.24 -27.58 12.92
C LYS A 720 -14.04 -26.61 14.10
N ALA A 721 -13.94 -27.12 15.32
CA ALA A 721 -13.68 -26.30 16.52
C ALA A 721 -12.34 -25.54 16.44
N LYS A 722 -11.28 -26.18 15.95
CA LYS A 722 -10.00 -25.54 15.65
C LYS A 722 -10.15 -24.38 14.68
N MET A 723 -10.86 -24.59 13.56
CA MET A 723 -11.10 -23.57 12.55
C MET A 723 -11.92 -22.39 13.08
N VAL A 724 -12.91 -22.65 13.93
CA VAL A 724 -13.71 -21.60 14.59
C VAL A 724 -12.85 -20.77 15.52
N SER A 725 -12.10 -21.42 16.42
CA SER A 725 -11.25 -20.73 17.41
C SER A 725 -10.23 -19.80 16.74
N TYR A 726 -9.52 -20.29 15.72
CA TYR A 726 -8.59 -19.46 14.95
C TYR A 726 -9.32 -18.43 14.07
N GLY A 727 -10.45 -18.81 13.47
CA GLY A 727 -11.27 -17.91 12.67
C GLY A 727 -11.70 -16.67 13.47
N LEU A 728 -12.11 -16.87 14.71
CA LEU A 728 -12.47 -15.78 15.62
C LEU A 728 -11.29 -14.89 15.99
N ALA A 729 -10.11 -15.48 16.23
CA ALA A 729 -8.88 -14.72 16.46
C ALA A 729 -8.53 -13.79 15.27
N TYR A 730 -9.07 -14.07 14.08
CA TYR A 730 -8.93 -13.26 12.86
C TYR A 730 -10.22 -12.51 12.47
N GLY A 731 -11.24 -12.42 13.34
CA GLY A 731 -12.50 -11.70 13.10
C GLY A 731 -13.37 -12.29 12.01
N MET A 732 -13.30 -13.59 11.81
CA MET A 732 -14.03 -14.28 10.76
C MET A 732 -15.51 -14.39 11.12
N GLU A 733 -16.38 -13.98 10.21
CA GLU A 733 -17.84 -14.13 10.29
C GLU A 733 -18.30 -15.48 9.69
N ALA A 734 -19.59 -15.78 9.85
CA ALA A 734 -20.20 -17.04 9.38
C ALA A 734 -19.93 -17.33 7.89
N TYR A 735 -19.94 -16.29 7.03
CA TYR A 735 -19.65 -16.48 5.60
C TYR A 735 -18.21 -16.97 5.37
N GLY A 736 -17.22 -16.30 5.98
CA GLY A 736 -15.81 -16.69 5.86
C GLY A 736 -15.53 -18.07 6.46
N LEU A 737 -16.16 -18.38 7.60
CA LEU A 737 -16.09 -19.69 8.24
C LEU A 737 -16.69 -20.78 7.35
N GLY A 738 -17.86 -20.54 6.76
CA GLY A 738 -18.52 -21.46 5.83
C GLY A 738 -17.66 -21.80 4.62
N GLN A 739 -17.02 -20.77 4.01
CA GLN A 739 -16.09 -20.97 2.89
C GLN A 739 -14.90 -21.85 3.28
N ARG A 740 -14.32 -21.64 4.47
CA ARG A 740 -13.15 -22.43 4.93
C ARG A 740 -13.49 -23.86 5.30
N LEU A 741 -14.68 -24.08 5.86
CA LEU A 741 -15.15 -25.39 6.26
C LEU A 741 -15.81 -26.17 5.10
N GLY A 742 -16.09 -25.51 3.97
CA GLY A 742 -16.82 -26.10 2.86
C GLY A 742 -18.29 -26.41 3.18
N ILE A 743 -18.92 -25.64 4.10
CA ILE A 743 -20.29 -25.80 4.56
C ILE A 743 -21.14 -24.56 4.24
N PRO A 744 -22.48 -24.69 4.21
CA PRO A 744 -23.38 -23.54 4.05
C PRO A 744 -23.17 -22.48 5.14
N THR A 745 -23.40 -21.20 4.79
CA THR A 745 -23.22 -20.07 5.72
C THR A 745 -24.12 -20.20 6.97
N ASP A 746 -25.33 -20.72 6.81
CA ASP A 746 -26.26 -20.89 7.93
C ASP A 746 -25.76 -21.95 8.92
N GLU A 747 -25.15 -23.05 8.43
CA GLU A 747 -24.54 -24.08 9.30
C GLU A 747 -23.33 -23.48 10.03
N ALA A 748 -22.50 -22.72 9.33
CA ALA A 748 -21.37 -22.00 9.94
C ALA A 748 -21.84 -20.98 11.01
N ALA A 749 -22.98 -20.30 10.78
CA ALA A 749 -23.58 -19.38 11.74
C ALA A 749 -24.04 -20.11 13.02
N VAL A 750 -24.62 -21.31 12.90
CA VAL A 750 -25.02 -22.13 14.05
C VAL A 750 -23.79 -22.54 14.88
N ILE A 751 -22.72 -23.00 14.22
CA ILE A 751 -21.46 -23.37 14.90
C ILE A 751 -20.86 -22.17 15.64
N LEU A 752 -20.86 -21.00 15.01
CA LEU A 752 -20.35 -19.76 15.59
C LEU A 752 -21.17 -19.31 16.82
N HIS A 753 -22.50 -19.43 16.70
CA HIS A 753 -23.41 -19.15 17.82
C HIS A 753 -23.17 -20.10 19.00
N SER A 754 -23.08 -21.41 18.76
CA SER A 754 -22.76 -22.40 19.78
C SER A 754 -21.39 -22.16 20.45
N TYR A 755 -20.41 -21.64 19.71
CA TYR A 755 -19.13 -21.24 20.28
C TYR A 755 -19.31 -20.09 21.29
N PHE A 756 -20.06 -19.06 20.96
CA PHE A 756 -20.29 -17.92 21.86
C PHE A 756 -21.20 -18.29 23.05
N GLU A 757 -22.14 -19.26 22.88
CA GLU A 757 -22.89 -19.81 24.01
C GLU A 757 -21.97 -20.60 24.97
N ALA A 758 -20.97 -21.33 24.41
CA ALA A 758 -19.99 -22.08 25.21
C ALA A 758 -18.96 -21.18 25.92
N PHE A 759 -18.62 -20.02 25.30
CA PHE A 759 -17.63 -19.07 25.77
C PHE A 759 -18.17 -17.62 25.77
N PRO A 760 -19.14 -17.30 26.63
CA PRO A 760 -19.84 -16.00 26.59
C PRO A 760 -18.92 -14.83 26.95
N ALA A 761 -17.86 -15.05 27.75
CA ALA A 761 -16.91 -14.01 28.09
C ALA A 761 -16.05 -13.57 26.88
N VAL A 762 -15.82 -14.46 25.90
CA VAL A 762 -15.13 -14.12 24.65
C VAL A 762 -15.97 -13.14 23.83
N GLN A 763 -17.27 -13.38 23.68
CA GLN A 763 -18.16 -12.45 23.01
C GLN A 763 -18.22 -11.09 23.72
N ALA A 764 -18.41 -11.11 25.04
CA ALA A 764 -18.44 -9.88 25.83
C ALA A 764 -17.13 -9.07 25.72
N TYR A 765 -15.98 -9.74 25.60
CA TYR A 765 -14.70 -9.09 25.34
C TYR A 765 -14.67 -8.44 23.96
N MET A 766 -15.09 -9.13 22.92
CA MET A 766 -15.09 -8.61 21.55
C MET A 766 -16.01 -7.39 21.40
N ASP A 767 -17.22 -7.46 21.97
CA ASP A 767 -18.19 -6.35 21.98
C ASP A 767 -17.63 -5.13 22.71
N ARG A 768 -16.96 -5.36 23.86
CA ARG A 768 -16.29 -4.30 24.63
C ARG A 768 -15.13 -3.68 23.85
N ALA A 769 -14.29 -4.48 23.21
CA ALA A 769 -13.16 -3.99 22.42
C ALA A 769 -13.63 -3.06 21.27
N VAL A 770 -14.71 -3.43 20.58
CA VAL A 770 -15.33 -2.58 19.54
C VAL A 770 -15.89 -1.29 20.12
N ALA A 771 -16.61 -1.37 21.25
CA ALA A 771 -17.20 -0.20 21.91
C ALA A 771 -16.13 0.80 22.40
N GLU A 772 -15.05 0.28 22.98
CA GLU A 772 -13.90 1.09 23.43
C GLU A 772 -13.18 1.73 22.25
N ALA A 773 -12.93 0.96 21.18
CA ALA A 773 -12.26 1.46 19.98
C ALA A 773 -13.09 2.57 19.27
N ARG A 774 -14.42 2.45 19.24
CA ARG A 774 -15.30 3.50 18.74
C ARG A 774 -15.21 4.80 19.54
N THR A 775 -14.97 4.69 20.86
CA THR A 775 -14.90 5.85 21.76
C THR A 775 -13.53 6.51 21.74
N LYS A 776 -12.45 5.67 21.72
CA LYS A 776 -11.06 6.13 21.80
C LYS A 776 -10.45 6.42 20.41
N GLY A 777 -10.98 5.85 19.33
CA GLY A 777 -10.41 5.87 17.99
C GLY A 777 -9.30 4.82 17.76
N TYR A 778 -8.90 4.07 18.78
CA TYR A 778 -7.84 3.07 18.74
C TYR A 778 -8.10 1.89 19.67
N THR A 779 -7.40 0.78 19.43
CA THR A 779 -7.25 -0.34 20.37
C THR A 779 -5.88 -0.31 21.05
N GLU A 780 -5.78 -0.96 22.21
CA GLU A 780 -4.58 -0.94 23.05
C GLU A 780 -4.29 -2.34 23.59
N THR A 781 -2.99 -2.74 23.64
CA THR A 781 -2.55 -3.99 24.30
C THR A 781 -2.31 -3.75 25.78
N LEU A 782 -2.01 -4.84 26.54
CA LEU A 782 -1.63 -4.75 27.96
C LEU A 782 -0.37 -3.91 28.19
N PHE A 783 0.49 -3.78 27.17
CA PHE A 783 1.73 -3.01 27.23
C PHE A 783 1.57 -1.59 26.65
N GLY A 784 0.33 -1.18 26.38
CA GLY A 784 0.01 0.16 25.91
C GLY A 784 0.16 0.33 24.39
N ARG A 785 0.60 -0.68 23.61
CA ARG A 785 0.70 -0.57 22.14
C ARG A 785 -0.65 -0.21 21.54
N ARG A 786 -0.69 0.90 20.80
CA ARG A 786 -1.92 1.42 20.17
C ARG A 786 -1.99 1.10 18.69
N ARG A 787 -3.22 0.88 18.24
CA ARG A 787 -3.55 0.78 16.82
C ARG A 787 -4.76 1.66 16.55
N SER A 788 -4.55 2.74 15.80
CA SER A 788 -5.63 3.60 15.30
C SER A 788 -6.51 2.84 14.31
N ILE A 789 -7.84 3.01 14.41
CA ILE A 789 -8.84 2.36 13.55
C ILE A 789 -9.83 3.42 13.06
N PRO A 790 -9.43 4.30 12.13
CA PRO A 790 -10.28 5.35 11.59
C PRO A 790 -11.51 4.80 10.86
N GLU A 791 -11.45 3.56 10.36
CA GLU A 791 -12.54 2.86 9.68
C GLU A 791 -13.83 2.75 10.54
N LEU A 792 -13.72 2.78 11.87
CA LEU A 792 -14.88 2.74 12.78
C LEU A 792 -15.78 3.97 12.68
N LEU A 793 -15.24 5.09 12.20
CA LEU A 793 -15.96 6.35 12.04
C LEU A 793 -16.46 6.58 10.60
N ASP A 794 -16.16 5.69 9.67
CA ASP A 794 -16.55 5.83 8.27
C ASP A 794 -18.07 5.81 8.09
N SER A 795 -18.57 6.59 7.16
CA SER A 795 -19.99 6.64 6.79
C SER A 795 -20.48 5.34 6.13
N ASN A 796 -19.58 4.63 5.43
CA ASN A 796 -19.84 3.36 4.78
C ASN A 796 -19.90 2.22 5.80
N TRP A 797 -21.05 1.55 5.91
CA TRP A 797 -21.25 0.45 6.86
C TRP A 797 -20.28 -0.72 6.67
N ARG A 798 -19.85 -1.02 5.42
CA ARG A 798 -18.92 -2.11 5.14
C ARG A 798 -17.51 -1.78 5.65
N VAL A 799 -17.08 -0.53 5.49
CA VAL A 799 -15.81 -0.05 6.04
C VAL A 799 -15.85 -0.08 7.56
N ARG A 800 -16.94 0.41 8.18
CA ARG A 800 -17.12 0.30 9.64
C ARG A 800 -17.07 -1.14 10.12
N GLN A 801 -17.73 -2.06 9.43
CA GLN A 801 -17.72 -3.50 9.78
C GLN A 801 -16.30 -4.10 9.66
N ALA A 802 -15.52 -3.68 8.67
CA ALA A 802 -14.11 -4.05 8.59
C ALA A 802 -13.30 -3.48 9.77
N GLY A 803 -13.54 -2.23 10.17
CA GLY A 803 -12.96 -1.61 11.36
C GLY A 803 -13.34 -2.35 12.65
N GLU A 804 -14.59 -2.80 12.79
CA GLU A 804 -15.03 -3.60 13.93
C GLU A 804 -14.26 -4.92 14.04
N ARG A 805 -14.07 -5.63 12.92
CA ARG A 805 -13.24 -6.84 12.88
C ARG A 805 -11.79 -6.56 13.24
N GLN A 806 -11.24 -5.44 12.77
CA GLN A 806 -9.89 -5.02 13.16
C GLN A 806 -9.81 -4.73 14.66
N ALA A 807 -10.81 -4.07 15.25
CA ALA A 807 -10.85 -3.77 16.67
C ALA A 807 -10.88 -5.02 17.55
N MET A 808 -11.68 -6.03 17.17
CA MET A 808 -11.74 -7.31 17.88
C MET A 808 -10.39 -8.02 17.97
N ASN A 809 -9.59 -7.93 16.91
CA ASN A 809 -8.38 -8.74 16.75
C ASN A 809 -7.09 -8.01 17.13
N ALA A 810 -7.08 -6.68 17.04
CA ALA A 810 -5.85 -5.92 17.15
C ALA A 810 -5.16 -6.10 18.50
N ALA A 811 -5.93 -6.09 19.61
CA ALA A 811 -5.37 -6.28 20.95
C ALA A 811 -4.84 -7.72 21.17
N ILE A 812 -5.52 -8.73 20.59
CA ILE A 812 -5.11 -10.14 20.67
C ILE A 812 -3.78 -10.34 19.95
N GLN A 813 -3.73 -9.92 18.67
CA GLN A 813 -2.52 -10.04 17.85
C GLN A 813 -1.37 -9.18 18.38
N GLY A 814 -1.70 -7.99 18.87
CA GLY A 814 -0.72 -7.09 19.47
C GLY A 814 -0.11 -7.67 20.75
N LEU A 815 -0.92 -8.25 21.64
CA LEU A 815 -0.43 -8.89 22.85
C LEU A 815 0.47 -10.10 22.51
N ALA A 816 0.07 -10.95 21.55
CA ALA A 816 0.91 -12.06 21.11
C ALA A 816 2.25 -11.57 20.55
N ALA A 817 2.25 -10.45 19.78
CA ALA A 817 3.46 -9.85 19.26
C ALA A 817 4.35 -9.25 20.37
N ASP A 818 3.76 -8.61 21.38
CA ASP A 818 4.48 -8.05 22.52
C ASP A 818 5.16 -9.15 23.34
N VAL A 819 4.42 -10.24 23.68
CA VAL A 819 4.99 -11.42 24.36
C VAL A 819 6.17 -12.01 23.59
N PHE A 820 6.02 -12.17 22.28
CA PHE A 820 7.07 -12.71 21.42
C PHE A 820 8.31 -11.81 21.36
N LYS A 821 8.14 -10.49 21.23
CA LYS A 821 9.24 -9.52 21.20
C LYS A 821 10.01 -9.46 22.52
N ILE A 822 9.30 -9.49 23.64
CA ILE A 822 9.91 -9.57 24.98
C ILE A 822 10.76 -10.84 25.08
N ALA A 823 10.19 -11.98 24.72
CA ALA A 823 10.94 -13.25 24.73
C ALA A 823 12.20 -13.20 23.83
N LEU A 824 12.10 -12.62 22.64
CA LEU A 824 13.22 -12.51 21.70
C LEU A 824 14.36 -11.66 22.27
N VAL A 825 14.02 -10.53 22.92
CA VAL A 825 14.99 -9.64 23.57
C VAL A 825 15.64 -10.34 24.78
N ASP A 826 14.85 -11.03 25.59
CA ASP A 826 15.37 -11.70 26.80
C ASP A 826 16.28 -12.90 26.45
N VAL A 827 15.93 -13.65 25.39
CA VAL A 827 16.78 -14.75 24.88
C VAL A 827 18.12 -14.21 24.37
N ASP A 828 18.11 -13.16 23.50
CA ASP A 828 19.36 -12.57 22.99
C ASP A 828 20.24 -12.01 24.13
N ARG A 829 19.63 -11.34 25.10
CA ARG A 829 20.32 -10.82 26.28
C ARG A 829 20.97 -11.95 27.08
N ALA A 830 20.22 -12.98 27.40
CA ALA A 830 20.71 -14.09 28.21
C ALA A 830 21.82 -14.89 27.50
N LEU A 831 21.72 -15.13 26.22
CA LEU A 831 22.77 -15.75 25.40
C LEU A 831 24.05 -14.90 25.41
N THR A 832 23.92 -13.59 25.28
CA THR A 832 25.04 -12.65 25.26
C THR A 832 25.72 -12.55 26.63
N GLU A 833 24.95 -12.34 27.70
CA GLU A 833 25.46 -12.20 29.08
C GLU A 833 26.01 -13.51 29.63
N GLY A 834 25.43 -14.64 29.23
CA GLY A 834 25.91 -15.97 29.58
C GLY A 834 27.20 -16.38 28.85
N GLY A 835 27.63 -15.61 27.85
CA GLY A 835 28.81 -15.89 27.05
C GLY A 835 28.67 -17.12 26.15
N PHE A 836 27.43 -17.50 25.78
CA PHE A 836 27.16 -18.61 24.85
C PHE A 836 27.65 -18.28 23.44
N ALA A 837 28.11 -19.30 22.74
CA ALA A 837 28.40 -19.23 21.32
C ALA A 837 27.12 -19.38 20.46
N SER A 838 26.05 -19.86 21.06
CA SER A 838 24.70 -19.93 20.46
C SER A 838 24.16 -18.58 20.08
N ARG A 839 23.44 -18.52 18.95
CA ARG A 839 22.95 -17.25 18.37
C ARG A 839 21.60 -17.41 17.68
N ILE A 840 20.74 -16.41 17.82
CA ILE A 840 19.46 -16.36 17.10
C ILE A 840 19.76 -16.07 15.63
N VAL A 841 19.29 -16.92 14.71
CA VAL A 841 19.56 -16.81 13.28
C VAL A 841 18.30 -16.51 12.46
N LEU A 842 17.12 -16.82 12.99
CA LEU A 842 15.84 -16.60 12.29
C LEU A 842 14.69 -16.51 13.30
N GLN A 843 13.69 -15.75 12.92
CA GLN A 843 12.39 -15.65 13.57
C GLN A 843 11.30 -15.86 12.51
N VAL A 844 10.28 -16.68 12.77
CA VAL A 844 9.14 -16.92 11.87
C VAL A 844 7.86 -16.99 12.68
N HIS A 845 6.97 -16.01 12.49
CA HIS A 845 5.74 -15.86 13.28
C HIS A 845 6.00 -15.86 14.80
N ASP A 846 5.68 -16.94 15.48
CA ASP A 846 5.82 -17.12 16.92
C ASP A 846 6.98 -18.10 17.28
N GLU A 847 7.91 -18.35 16.31
CA GLU A 847 9.08 -19.23 16.42
C GLU A 847 10.37 -18.43 16.56
N ILE A 848 11.24 -18.83 17.47
CA ILE A 848 12.65 -18.42 17.56
C ILE A 848 13.50 -19.60 17.09
N ILE A 849 14.43 -19.36 16.15
CA ILE A 849 15.37 -20.36 15.65
C ILE A 849 16.78 -19.95 16.08
N VAL A 850 17.40 -20.82 16.86
CA VAL A 850 18.73 -20.62 17.42
C VAL A 850 19.68 -21.65 16.83
N GLU A 851 20.84 -21.20 16.38
CA GLU A 851 21.96 -22.04 15.97
C GLU A 851 22.82 -22.34 17.22
N VAL A 852 22.91 -23.60 17.61
CA VAL A 852 23.44 -24.03 18.92
C VAL A 852 24.56 -25.05 18.74
N PRO A 853 25.79 -24.77 19.23
CA PRO A 853 26.87 -25.78 19.30
C PRO A 853 26.46 -26.97 20.13
N GLU A 854 26.92 -28.19 19.80
CA GLU A 854 26.58 -29.40 20.52
C GLU A 854 26.93 -29.34 22.02
N ALA A 855 27.97 -28.59 22.40
CA ALA A 855 28.38 -28.42 23.77
C ALA A 855 27.42 -27.60 24.64
N GLU A 856 26.54 -26.80 24.02
CA GLU A 856 25.61 -25.90 24.69
C GLU A 856 24.15 -26.39 24.62
N HIS A 857 23.92 -27.57 24.01
CA HIS A 857 22.60 -28.10 23.67
C HIS A 857 21.59 -28.07 24.84
N ASP A 858 21.93 -28.67 25.98
CA ASP A 858 21.01 -28.80 27.11
C ASP A 858 20.80 -27.45 27.81
N ASP A 859 21.91 -26.72 28.07
CA ASP A 859 21.87 -25.42 28.77
C ASP A 859 21.05 -24.38 27.99
N VAL A 860 21.26 -24.29 26.66
CA VAL A 860 20.53 -23.32 25.80
C VAL A 860 19.08 -23.75 25.60
N GLY A 861 18.80 -25.04 25.49
CA GLY A 861 17.46 -25.58 25.41
C GLY A 861 16.61 -25.22 26.61
N GLU A 862 17.15 -25.42 27.84
CA GLU A 862 16.49 -25.04 29.08
C GLU A 862 16.35 -23.53 29.22
N LEU A 863 17.39 -22.75 28.88
CA LEU A 863 17.42 -21.30 28.95
C LEU A 863 16.34 -20.69 28.04
N VAL A 864 16.33 -21.02 26.75
CA VAL A 864 15.36 -20.49 25.77
C VAL A 864 13.92 -20.84 26.15
N THR A 865 13.69 -22.11 26.50
CA THR A 865 12.36 -22.58 26.93
C THR A 865 11.89 -21.85 28.18
N GLY A 866 12.76 -21.71 29.18
CA GLY A 866 12.45 -21.02 30.43
C GLY A 866 12.08 -19.56 30.20
N LEU A 867 12.90 -18.82 29.46
CA LEU A 867 12.67 -17.40 29.15
C LEU A 867 11.39 -17.18 28.35
N MET A 868 11.12 -17.99 27.31
CA MET A 868 9.87 -17.89 26.55
C MET A 868 8.64 -18.17 27.42
N ARG A 869 8.69 -19.15 28.33
CA ARG A 869 7.59 -19.45 29.26
C ARG A 869 7.32 -18.35 30.27
N SER A 870 8.34 -17.63 30.68
CA SER A 870 8.27 -16.58 31.73
C SER A 870 8.27 -15.16 31.14
N ALA A 871 8.23 -14.99 29.82
CA ALA A 871 8.33 -13.68 29.17
C ALA A 871 7.26 -12.68 29.66
N VAL A 872 6.06 -13.17 29.92
CA VAL A 872 4.94 -12.36 30.44
C VAL A 872 4.10 -13.21 31.38
N GLU A 873 3.66 -12.62 32.50
CA GLU A 873 2.72 -13.24 33.42
C GLU A 873 1.27 -13.07 32.93
N LEU A 874 0.62 -14.19 32.62
CA LEU A 874 -0.80 -14.28 32.22
C LEU A 874 -1.55 -15.15 33.25
N ASP A 875 -2.91 -15.10 33.23
CA ASP A 875 -3.78 -15.94 34.06
C ASP A 875 -3.70 -17.45 33.76
N LEU A 876 -2.86 -17.80 32.78
CA LEU A 876 -2.63 -19.16 32.30
C LEU A 876 -1.16 -19.31 31.86
N PRO A 877 -0.61 -20.53 31.89
CA PRO A 877 0.79 -20.74 31.50
C PRO A 877 1.02 -20.50 30.02
N LEU A 878 2.19 -19.90 29.68
CA LEU A 878 2.72 -19.92 28.33
C LEU A 878 3.42 -21.25 28.08
N GLU A 879 3.04 -21.96 27.02
CA GLU A 879 3.67 -23.23 26.66
C GLU A 879 4.51 -23.05 25.40
N VAL A 880 5.65 -23.70 25.36
CA VAL A 880 6.62 -23.65 24.29
C VAL A 880 6.94 -25.05 23.82
N ASN A 881 6.77 -25.31 22.54
CA ASN A 881 7.22 -26.53 21.89
C ASN A 881 8.68 -26.33 21.47
N VAL A 882 9.52 -27.30 21.76
CA VAL A 882 10.95 -27.28 21.42
C VAL A 882 11.28 -28.49 20.60
N ALA A 883 12.00 -28.29 19.51
CA ALA A 883 12.52 -29.38 18.69
C ALA A 883 13.92 -29.03 18.17
N TRP A 884 14.69 -30.10 17.94
CA TRP A 884 16.08 -30.03 17.49
C TRP A 884 16.23 -30.72 16.16
N GLY A 885 17.09 -30.19 15.29
CA GLY A 885 17.32 -30.77 13.97
C GLY A 885 18.63 -30.37 13.32
N SER A 886 19.06 -31.20 12.39
CA SER A 886 20.14 -30.89 11.46
C SER A 886 19.69 -30.00 10.31
N THR A 887 18.40 -29.85 10.12
CA THR A 887 17.77 -28.91 9.21
C THR A 887 16.58 -28.24 9.88
N TRP A 888 16.09 -27.13 9.34
CA TRP A 888 14.85 -26.51 9.84
C TRP A 888 13.63 -27.43 9.66
N ALA A 889 13.61 -28.27 8.64
CA ALA A 889 12.53 -29.25 8.45
C ALA A 889 12.53 -30.30 9.56
N ASP A 890 13.69 -30.84 9.96
CA ASP A 890 13.81 -31.84 11.02
C ASP A 890 13.43 -31.28 12.38
N ALA A 891 13.80 -30.03 12.64
CA ALA A 891 13.51 -29.33 13.89
C ALA A 891 12.03 -28.93 14.05
N LYS A 892 11.16 -29.18 13.06
CA LYS A 892 9.72 -28.84 13.17
C LYS A 892 8.79 -30.04 13.32
N GLY A 893 9.30 -31.27 13.23
CA GLY A 893 8.56 -32.54 13.43
C GLY A 893 7.60 -32.88 12.31
#